data_ade247ccb9ccf11b650fe022739f2ee9
#
_entry.id   ade247ccb9ccf11b650fe022739f2ee9
#
_cell.length_a   1.000
_cell.length_b   1.000
_cell.length_c   1.000
_cell.angle_alpha   90.00
_cell.angle_beta   90.00
_cell.angle_gamma   90.00
#
_symmetry.space_group_name_H-M   'P 1'
#
loop_
_entity.id
_entity.type
_entity.pdbx_description
1 polymer ?
#
loop_
_entity_poly.entity_id
_entity_poly.type
_entity_poly.pdbx_seq_one_letter_code
_entity_poly.pdbx_strand_id
1 'polypeptide(L)'
;DALPILMSTLNNSDIENITVIKDAAAASLYGSRAANGVILISTKKGKSGKAQISLKADWGSNDFAMDYRPVMGGEERREYIYNGLILYQQRKLADKNPNISEEELMSQSKTYADGQIDKYAPIPWCGFTDWNKELFQKGHHSTYEASLAGGSDKFKYYSSLSYMKQNGIVQGSGLERVTGRLNADFSATDKLTVGAKILFSNVNQSVYDEGFTYTSPFYSSRNWATPSDPVYNEDGSWNRKFIRKANDRNPKLSAEYDYKHEKMLRAFNTLYAEYEIIKNLKFKTTFSYDYTTVKGEKWYDPRTSNGEDENGEVVKRIREYKKMVWSNTLSYLTTFNNIHHLDFLAGYEIDDTYNDYLSGEAYNFTTPDKHAISNGMKTVSVGGSDSRYRLVSYLSRLNYDYKNKYYLGASFRVDGSSRLHRDNRWGTFWSVSGAWRTIEEEFMQPVKDWLTDLRIRASYGVNGTLPSDYFGYMGLSSISGGYLEQPGIQMSQIANPNLKWETNYNMNIGLDFGFWDRLNFTIEYYTRTTKNLLMDCPVSMTTGFSSYLMNIGEVKNKGIELTINSTNIKIKDFSWNTTFNLGHNSNKVVKLDGEQTQIVSGTQIHKVGSSYRTFYVQEFAGINPETGNPLFYTNELDENGNYIKEITENSKNAQFIPYKHAEPTVNGGISNSLRYKWLDLNFLFSYQFGGYSYDTWAQKTEHGGYDSYANIPTYYRDSWKKPGDQTNIEVYMPGKSSSVSMHKITSSRRIHSTDYFRLKNITFGITLPKEWTNKINIGNVRFYASASNLWTWAAYDNYDPEAVSAGSATQTTPPLKTVTFGLNINF
;
A
#
# COMPACT_ATOMS: atom_id res chain seq x y z
N ASP A 1 7.13 0.84 6.99
CA ASP A 1 6.58 -0.44 7.47
C ASP A 1 5.74 -0.32 8.75
N ALA A 2 5.81 0.80 9.48
CA ALA A 2 4.97 1.02 10.67
C ALA A 2 3.58 1.58 10.38
N LEU A 3 3.33 2.16 9.21
CA LEU A 3 2.07 2.81 8.86
C LEU A 3 0.85 1.86 8.84
N PRO A 4 0.89 0.66 8.22
CA PRO A 4 -0.23 -0.26 8.22
C PRO A 4 -0.61 -0.72 9.63
N ILE A 5 0.38 -0.97 10.49
CA ILE A 5 0.21 -1.39 11.87
C ILE A 5 -0.46 -0.29 12.70
N LEU A 6 -0.05 0.97 12.51
CA LEU A 6 -0.62 2.11 13.24
C LEU A 6 -2.08 2.37 12.85
N MET A 7 -2.44 2.24 11.58
CA MET A 7 -3.81 2.42 11.11
C MET A 7 -4.75 1.33 11.63
N SER A 8 -4.29 0.08 11.74
CA SER A 8 -5.09 -1.02 12.28
C SER A 8 -5.49 -0.83 13.75
N THR A 9 -4.78 0.02 14.49
CA THR A 9 -5.09 0.33 15.90
C THR A 9 -6.13 1.44 16.08
N LEU A 10 -6.52 2.15 15.02
CA LEU A 10 -7.51 3.22 15.08
C LEU A 10 -8.92 2.67 14.86
N ASN A 11 -9.86 3.18 15.67
CA ASN A 11 -11.28 2.97 15.40
C ASN A 11 -11.79 4.11 14.50
N ASN A 12 -12.30 3.77 13.33
CA ASN A 12 -12.81 4.73 12.35
C ASN A 12 -13.97 5.57 12.91
N SER A 13 -14.78 5.01 13.80
CA SER A 13 -15.91 5.69 14.40
C SER A 13 -15.49 6.82 15.37
N ASP A 14 -14.26 6.81 15.88
CA ASP A 14 -13.69 7.87 16.70
C ASP A 14 -13.22 9.08 15.90
N ILE A 15 -13.12 8.95 14.58
CA ILE A 15 -12.65 10.01 13.70
C ILE A 15 -13.77 11.04 13.48
N GLU A 16 -13.46 12.31 13.69
CA GLU A 16 -14.35 13.43 13.38
C GLU A 16 -14.10 13.96 11.97
N ASN A 17 -12.81 14.11 11.61
CA ASN A 17 -12.39 14.65 10.32
C ASN A 17 -11.01 14.13 9.91
N ILE A 18 -10.81 13.97 8.58
CA ILE A 18 -9.52 13.70 7.96
C ILE A 18 -9.24 14.83 6.99
N THR A 19 -8.11 15.51 7.19
CA THR A 19 -7.65 16.61 6.33
C THR A 19 -6.33 16.21 5.68
N VAL A 20 -6.24 16.30 4.37
CA VAL A 20 -5.00 16.08 3.62
C VAL A 20 -4.37 17.42 3.29
N ILE A 21 -3.17 17.64 3.81
CA ILE A 21 -2.39 18.87 3.59
C ILE A 21 -1.37 18.57 2.50
N LYS A 22 -1.49 19.22 1.36
CA LYS A 22 -0.63 19.05 0.19
C LYS A 22 0.33 20.22 -0.03
N ASP A 23 -0.11 21.44 0.32
CA ASP A 23 0.61 22.69 0.07
C ASP A 23 1.80 22.88 1.00
N ALA A 24 2.89 23.41 0.46
CA ALA A 24 4.06 23.74 1.25
C ALA A 24 3.77 24.76 2.38
N ALA A 25 2.88 25.72 2.16
CA ALA A 25 2.51 26.73 3.14
C ALA A 25 1.94 26.12 4.41
N ALA A 26 1.04 25.15 4.29
CA ALA A 26 0.46 24.45 5.42
C ALA A 26 1.36 23.30 5.93
N ALA A 27 2.09 22.64 5.04
CA ALA A 27 2.95 21.50 5.34
C ALA A 27 4.25 21.91 6.06
N SER A 28 4.75 23.14 5.84
CA SER A 28 6.02 23.61 6.42
C SER A 28 6.04 23.62 7.96
N LEU A 29 4.89 23.76 8.61
CA LEU A 29 4.80 23.64 10.07
C LEU A 29 5.15 22.24 10.59
N TYR A 30 4.99 21.21 9.74
CA TYR A 30 5.33 19.82 10.07
C TYR A 30 6.77 19.46 9.64
N GLY A 31 7.48 20.38 8.99
CA GLY A 31 8.89 20.28 8.61
C GLY A 31 9.22 19.06 7.80
N SER A 32 10.25 18.34 8.21
CA SER A 32 10.73 17.12 7.55
C SER A 32 9.73 15.96 7.48
N ARG A 33 8.70 16.00 8.31
CA ARG A 33 7.64 14.98 8.32
C ARG A 33 6.56 15.22 7.24
N ALA A 34 6.59 16.38 6.59
CA ALA A 34 5.59 16.82 5.63
C ALA A 34 6.02 16.72 4.16
N ALA A 35 7.20 16.18 3.90
CA ALA A 35 7.74 16.14 2.54
C ALA A 35 6.81 15.46 1.53
N ASN A 36 6.09 14.42 1.94
CA ASN A 36 5.14 13.68 1.12
C ASN A 36 3.66 14.04 1.39
N GLY A 37 3.41 15.20 2.02
CA GLY A 37 2.10 15.63 2.49
C GLY A 37 1.82 15.18 3.92
N VAL A 38 0.73 15.70 4.50
CA VAL A 38 0.30 15.39 5.86
C VAL A 38 -1.17 14.95 5.85
N ILE A 39 -1.44 13.82 6.47
CA ILE A 39 -2.82 13.38 6.75
C ILE A 39 -3.10 13.69 8.22
N LEU A 40 -3.90 14.72 8.46
CA LEU A 40 -4.31 15.14 9.79
C LEU A 40 -5.62 14.45 10.16
N ILE A 41 -5.58 13.59 11.18
CA ILE A 41 -6.75 12.87 11.70
C ILE A 41 -7.18 13.54 12.99
N SER A 42 -8.35 14.18 12.97
CA SER A 42 -8.98 14.74 14.16
C SER A 42 -9.99 13.76 14.73
N THR A 43 -9.92 13.54 16.05
CA THR A 43 -10.83 12.63 16.74
C THR A 43 -11.93 13.40 17.44
N LYS A 44 -13.09 12.75 17.63
CA LYS A 44 -14.25 13.30 18.32
C LYS A 44 -13.89 13.83 19.70
N LYS A 45 -14.51 14.96 20.07
CA LYS A 45 -14.32 15.66 21.34
C LYS A 45 -15.64 15.75 22.10
N GLY A 46 -15.57 15.98 23.39
CA GLY A 46 -16.75 16.34 24.19
C GLY A 46 -17.31 17.71 23.78
N LYS A 47 -18.60 17.85 23.91
CA LYS A 47 -19.35 19.13 23.71
C LYS A 47 -20.10 19.47 24.97
N SER A 48 -20.27 20.76 25.26
CA SER A 48 -21.17 21.21 26.35
C SER A 48 -22.60 20.76 26.06
N GLY A 49 -23.29 20.23 27.05
CA GLY A 49 -24.67 19.71 26.92
C GLY A 49 -24.87 18.35 27.61
N LYS A 50 -26.07 17.82 27.45
CA LYS A 50 -26.44 16.52 28.00
C LYS A 50 -25.54 15.43 27.43
N ALA A 51 -25.27 14.42 28.25
CA ALA A 51 -24.56 13.22 27.80
C ALA A 51 -25.32 12.53 26.66
N GLN A 52 -24.62 12.22 25.58
CA GLN A 52 -25.14 11.47 24.45
C GLN A 52 -24.44 10.11 24.39
N ILE A 53 -25.21 9.06 24.39
CA ILE A 53 -24.74 7.68 24.24
C ILE A 53 -25.01 7.24 22.82
N SER A 54 -24.01 6.69 22.15
CA SER A 54 -24.15 6.07 20.83
C SER A 54 -23.72 4.61 20.88
N LEU A 55 -24.57 3.71 20.38
CA LEU A 55 -24.30 2.30 20.20
C LEU A 55 -24.28 2.00 18.71
N LYS A 56 -23.27 1.27 18.25
CA LYS A 56 -23.15 0.85 16.87
C LYS A 56 -22.79 -0.63 16.80
N ALA A 57 -23.41 -1.33 15.87
CA ALA A 57 -23.11 -2.72 15.57
C ALA A 57 -23.09 -2.92 14.05
N ASP A 58 -22.05 -3.58 13.55
CA ASP A 58 -21.87 -3.92 12.15
C ASP A 58 -21.60 -5.41 11.99
N TRP A 59 -22.19 -6.01 10.96
CA TRP A 59 -21.95 -7.39 10.55
C TRP A 59 -21.79 -7.46 9.05
N GLY A 60 -20.83 -8.24 8.58
CA GLY A 60 -20.64 -8.36 7.14
C GLY A 60 -19.78 -9.54 6.72
N SER A 61 -19.66 -9.67 5.42
CA SER A 61 -18.81 -10.68 4.78
C SER A 61 -17.84 -10.06 3.81
N ASN A 62 -16.70 -10.74 3.63
CA ASN A 62 -15.61 -10.34 2.73
C ASN A 62 -15.36 -11.47 1.72
N ASP A 63 -15.03 -11.05 0.49
CA ASP A 63 -14.68 -11.94 -0.61
C ASP A 63 -13.70 -11.23 -1.54
N PHE A 64 -13.13 -11.90 -2.53
CA PHE A 64 -12.32 -11.26 -3.56
C PHE A 64 -13.10 -10.17 -4.30
N ALA A 65 -12.48 -9.00 -4.49
CA ALA A 65 -13.09 -7.91 -5.28
C ALA A 65 -13.08 -8.20 -6.77
N MET A 66 -12.06 -8.91 -7.25
CA MET A 66 -11.86 -9.37 -8.62
C MET A 66 -11.37 -10.81 -8.60
N ASP A 67 -11.56 -11.54 -9.68
CA ASP A 67 -10.90 -12.83 -9.88
C ASP A 67 -9.38 -12.62 -9.80
N TYR A 68 -8.73 -13.50 -9.06
CA TYR A 68 -7.30 -13.36 -8.83
C TYR A 68 -6.56 -14.50 -9.51
N ARG A 69 -5.89 -14.19 -10.62
CA ARG A 69 -5.00 -15.10 -11.37
C ARG A 69 -5.62 -16.50 -11.57
N PRO A 70 -6.73 -16.61 -12.31
CA PRO A 70 -7.41 -17.88 -12.48
C PRO A 70 -6.53 -18.88 -13.22
N VAL A 71 -6.58 -20.14 -12.78
CA VAL A 71 -5.87 -21.29 -13.37
C VAL A 71 -6.85 -22.29 -13.93
N MET A 72 -6.41 -23.11 -14.90
CA MET A 72 -7.22 -24.16 -15.50
C MET A 72 -7.63 -25.21 -14.47
N GLY A 73 -8.86 -25.68 -14.56
CA GLY A 73 -9.36 -26.82 -13.79
C GLY A 73 -8.69 -28.12 -14.21
N GLY A 74 -8.96 -29.20 -13.47
CA GLY A 74 -8.25 -30.45 -13.66
C GLY A 74 -8.40 -31.07 -15.04
N GLU A 75 -9.64 -31.24 -15.52
CA GLU A 75 -9.93 -31.78 -16.85
C GLU A 75 -9.29 -30.92 -17.95
N GLU A 76 -9.52 -29.60 -17.89
CA GLU A 76 -8.98 -28.66 -18.86
C GLU A 76 -7.45 -28.65 -18.88
N ARG A 77 -6.81 -28.66 -17.68
CA ARG A 77 -5.36 -28.71 -17.56
C ARG A 77 -4.80 -30.01 -18.16
N ARG A 78 -5.44 -31.14 -17.91
CA ARG A 78 -5.04 -32.44 -18.45
C ARG A 78 -5.12 -32.48 -19.96
N GLU A 79 -6.25 -32.04 -20.53
CA GLU A 79 -6.43 -31.95 -21.99
C GLU A 79 -5.40 -31.01 -22.64
N TYR A 80 -5.15 -29.85 -21.99
CA TYR A 80 -4.19 -28.88 -22.48
C TYR A 80 -2.75 -29.42 -22.51
N ILE A 81 -2.33 -30.13 -21.45
CA ILE A 81 -1.04 -30.79 -21.39
C ILE A 81 -0.94 -31.91 -22.43
N TYR A 82 -2.00 -32.70 -22.60
CA TYR A 82 -2.06 -33.76 -23.58
C TYR A 82 -1.82 -33.25 -25.01
N ASN A 83 -2.52 -32.20 -25.40
CA ASN A 83 -2.34 -31.55 -26.70
C ASN A 83 -0.91 -30.96 -26.85
N GLY A 84 -0.34 -30.40 -25.81
CA GLY A 84 1.07 -29.97 -25.79
C GLY A 84 2.07 -31.10 -25.96
N LEU A 85 1.83 -32.28 -25.39
CA LEU A 85 2.67 -33.49 -25.57
C LEU A 85 2.60 -33.99 -27.03
N ILE A 86 1.43 -33.99 -27.63
CA ILE A 86 1.26 -34.33 -29.05
C ILE A 86 2.13 -33.40 -29.90
N LEU A 87 1.97 -32.09 -29.72
CA LEU A 87 2.69 -31.08 -30.48
C LEU A 87 4.21 -31.18 -30.29
N TYR A 88 4.67 -31.42 -29.07
CA TYR A 88 6.09 -31.66 -28.76
C TYR A 88 6.65 -32.85 -29.54
N GLN A 89 5.94 -33.97 -29.53
CA GLN A 89 6.39 -35.18 -30.24
C GLN A 89 6.31 -35.03 -31.75
N GLN A 90 5.28 -34.36 -32.28
CA GLN A 90 5.17 -34.03 -33.71
C GLN A 90 6.41 -33.30 -34.21
N ARG A 91 6.81 -32.21 -33.51
CA ARG A 91 8.00 -31.44 -33.87
C ARG A 91 9.26 -32.29 -33.83
N LYS A 92 9.44 -33.10 -32.80
CA LYS A 92 10.57 -33.95 -32.61
C LYS A 92 10.69 -35.05 -33.68
N LEU A 93 9.55 -35.60 -34.16
CA LEU A 93 9.51 -36.59 -35.22
C LEU A 93 9.75 -35.96 -36.59
N ALA A 94 9.11 -34.79 -36.87
CA ALA A 94 9.31 -34.06 -38.11
C ALA A 94 10.78 -33.62 -38.29
N ASP A 95 11.44 -33.17 -37.21
CA ASP A 95 12.87 -32.83 -37.24
C ASP A 95 13.78 -34.05 -37.57
N LYS A 96 13.39 -35.24 -37.06
CA LYS A 96 14.13 -36.47 -37.31
C LYS A 96 13.85 -37.13 -38.67
N ASN A 97 12.61 -37.05 -39.11
CA ASN A 97 12.13 -37.58 -40.38
C ASN A 97 11.21 -36.62 -41.11
N PRO A 98 11.74 -35.68 -41.91
CA PRO A 98 10.93 -34.70 -42.65
C PRO A 98 9.89 -35.31 -43.61
N ASN A 99 10.02 -36.57 -43.95
CA ASN A 99 9.13 -37.29 -44.90
C ASN A 99 8.09 -38.19 -44.19
N ILE A 100 7.92 -38.09 -42.88
CA ILE A 100 6.93 -38.87 -42.13
C ILE A 100 5.50 -38.50 -42.61
N SER A 101 4.65 -39.49 -42.83
CA SER A 101 3.24 -39.22 -43.20
C SER A 101 2.48 -38.59 -42.04
N GLU A 102 1.46 -37.74 -42.33
CA GLU A 102 0.63 -37.13 -41.29
C GLU A 102 -0.07 -38.15 -40.39
N GLU A 103 -0.52 -39.25 -40.95
CA GLU A 103 -1.20 -40.34 -40.22
C GLU A 103 -0.23 -40.99 -39.21
N GLU A 104 0.97 -41.32 -39.66
CA GLU A 104 2.01 -41.90 -38.81
C GLU A 104 2.50 -40.90 -37.76
N LEU A 105 2.71 -39.64 -38.14
CA LEU A 105 3.08 -38.56 -37.25
C LEU A 105 2.09 -38.41 -36.12
N MET A 106 0.80 -38.35 -36.45
CA MET A 106 -0.29 -38.21 -35.49
C MET A 106 -0.40 -39.46 -34.58
N SER A 107 -0.33 -40.65 -35.17
CA SER A 107 -0.42 -41.93 -34.42
C SER A 107 0.70 -42.04 -33.39
N GLN A 108 1.95 -41.85 -33.82
CA GLN A 108 3.12 -41.93 -32.90
C GLN A 108 3.07 -40.85 -31.84
N SER A 109 2.58 -39.64 -32.17
CA SER A 109 2.47 -38.54 -31.21
C SER A 109 1.38 -38.77 -30.16
N LYS A 110 0.24 -39.34 -30.52
CA LYS A 110 -0.79 -39.77 -29.57
C LYS A 110 -0.29 -40.85 -28.64
N THR A 111 0.34 -41.91 -29.18
CA THR A 111 0.93 -42.97 -28.37
C THR A 111 1.94 -42.43 -27.35
N TYR A 112 2.77 -41.46 -27.76
CA TYR A 112 3.68 -40.79 -26.83
C TYR A 112 2.93 -40.00 -25.75
N ALA A 113 1.92 -39.23 -26.12
CA ALA A 113 1.13 -38.44 -25.18
C ALA A 113 0.38 -39.34 -24.19
N ASP A 114 -0.22 -40.45 -24.63
CA ASP A 114 -0.87 -41.47 -23.79
C ASP A 114 0.10 -42.01 -22.73
N GLY A 115 1.33 -42.29 -23.11
CA GLY A 115 2.36 -42.82 -22.22
C GLY A 115 2.96 -41.77 -21.25
N GLN A 116 2.72 -40.46 -21.47
CA GLN A 116 3.31 -39.38 -20.66
C GLN A 116 2.32 -38.58 -19.83
N ILE A 117 1.04 -38.55 -20.18
CA ILE A 117 0.07 -37.66 -19.57
C ILE A 117 -0.05 -37.84 -18.06
N ASP A 118 -0.04 -39.07 -17.57
CA ASP A 118 -0.16 -39.37 -16.15
C ASP A 118 1.08 -39.00 -15.34
N LYS A 119 2.19 -38.67 -15.99
CA LYS A 119 3.35 -38.10 -15.34
C LYS A 119 3.13 -36.62 -14.94
N TYR A 120 2.34 -35.86 -15.73
CA TYR A 120 2.16 -34.41 -15.57
C TYR A 120 0.79 -34.03 -15.03
N ALA A 121 -0.23 -34.87 -15.32
CA ALA A 121 -1.61 -34.59 -14.94
C ALA A 121 -2.39 -35.91 -14.67
N PRO A 122 -1.98 -36.75 -13.73
CA PRO A 122 -2.74 -37.94 -13.35
C PRO A 122 -4.12 -37.52 -12.82
N ILE A 123 -5.08 -38.46 -12.96
CA ILE A 123 -6.39 -38.30 -12.34
C ILE A 123 -6.31 -38.86 -10.91
N PRO A 124 -6.51 -38.07 -9.87
CA PRO A 124 -6.47 -38.59 -8.50
C PRO A 124 -7.63 -39.55 -8.19
N TRP A 125 -7.45 -40.41 -7.19
CA TRP A 125 -8.46 -41.35 -6.72
C TRP A 125 -9.80 -40.70 -6.33
N CYS A 126 -9.76 -39.44 -5.82
CA CYS A 126 -10.94 -38.66 -5.41
C CYS A 126 -11.42 -37.67 -6.49
N GLY A 127 -10.88 -37.73 -7.71
CA GLY A 127 -11.07 -36.67 -8.72
C GLY A 127 -10.18 -35.49 -8.50
N PHE A 128 -10.31 -34.48 -9.38
CA PHE A 128 -9.44 -33.28 -9.34
C PHE A 128 -9.76 -32.38 -8.15
N THR A 129 -8.71 -31.90 -7.47
CA THR A 129 -8.80 -31.01 -6.31
C THR A 129 -9.00 -29.55 -6.73
N ASP A 130 -9.99 -28.88 -6.14
CA ASP A 130 -10.14 -27.43 -6.23
C ASP A 130 -9.41 -26.75 -5.05
N TRP A 131 -8.16 -26.40 -5.25
CA TRP A 131 -7.31 -25.77 -4.23
C TRP A 131 -7.83 -24.40 -3.77
N ASN A 132 -8.72 -23.76 -4.55
CA ASN A 132 -9.36 -22.52 -4.09
C ASN A 132 -10.33 -22.80 -2.94
N LYS A 133 -11.14 -23.85 -3.04
CA LYS A 133 -12.06 -24.25 -1.95
C LYS A 133 -11.33 -24.75 -0.71
N GLU A 134 -10.16 -25.37 -0.92
CA GLU A 134 -9.38 -25.93 0.19
C GLU A 134 -8.65 -24.86 1.01
N LEU A 135 -8.26 -23.74 0.40
CA LEU A 135 -7.42 -22.71 1.04
C LEU A 135 -8.15 -21.40 1.34
N PHE A 136 -9.22 -21.12 0.61
CA PHE A 136 -9.96 -19.87 0.77
C PHE A 136 -11.39 -20.11 1.26
N GLN A 137 -11.93 -19.08 1.90
CA GLN A 137 -13.27 -19.06 2.45
C GLN A 137 -13.90 -17.68 2.31
N LYS A 138 -15.19 -17.55 2.49
CA LYS A 138 -15.81 -16.24 2.71
C LYS A 138 -15.44 -15.76 4.10
N GLY A 139 -14.77 -14.59 4.17
CA GLY A 139 -14.49 -13.93 5.42
C GLY A 139 -15.74 -13.31 6.03
N HIS A 140 -15.74 -13.13 7.35
CA HIS A 140 -16.81 -12.48 8.09
C HIS A 140 -16.23 -11.47 9.07
N HIS A 141 -16.95 -10.39 9.31
CA HIS A 141 -16.59 -9.44 10.35
C HIS A 141 -17.77 -9.01 11.17
N SER A 142 -17.50 -8.65 12.42
CA SER A 142 -18.44 -7.99 13.31
C SER A 142 -17.72 -6.90 14.10
N THR A 143 -18.40 -5.78 14.31
CA THR A 143 -17.90 -4.67 15.12
C THR A 143 -19.00 -4.21 16.06
N TYR A 144 -18.67 -4.01 17.34
CA TYR A 144 -19.57 -3.48 18.35
C TYR A 144 -18.90 -2.29 19.02
N GLU A 145 -19.60 -1.20 19.10
CA GLU A 145 -19.07 0.06 19.62
C GLU A 145 -20.07 0.72 20.56
N ALA A 146 -19.55 1.28 21.64
CA ALA A 146 -20.27 2.16 22.52
C ALA A 146 -19.47 3.45 22.69
N SER A 147 -20.12 4.60 22.59
CA SER A 147 -19.47 5.88 22.87
C SER A 147 -20.36 6.81 23.69
N LEU A 148 -19.71 7.67 24.45
CA LEU A 148 -20.33 8.63 25.36
C LEU A 148 -19.67 9.99 25.18
N ALA A 149 -20.42 11.01 24.84
CA ALA A 149 -19.96 12.37 24.70
C ALA A 149 -20.85 13.33 25.51
N GLY A 150 -20.23 14.30 26.19
CA GLY A 150 -20.98 15.27 26.96
C GLY A 150 -20.08 16.27 27.67
N GLY A 151 -20.67 17.09 28.54
CA GLY A 151 -19.91 17.98 29.37
C GLY A 151 -20.65 19.23 29.79
N SER A 152 -19.95 20.03 30.55
CA SER A 152 -20.33 21.40 30.94
C SER A 152 -19.37 22.39 30.29
N ASP A 153 -19.51 23.66 30.59
CA ASP A 153 -18.56 24.69 30.10
C ASP A 153 -17.16 24.48 30.66
N LYS A 154 -17.05 23.88 31.88
CA LYS A 154 -15.75 23.62 32.53
C LYS A 154 -15.16 22.26 32.21
N PHE A 155 -15.96 21.24 31.94
CA PHE A 155 -15.46 19.88 31.71
C PHE A 155 -16.18 19.26 30.52
N LYS A 156 -15.42 18.84 29.50
CA LYS A 156 -15.92 18.19 28.28
C LYS A 156 -15.24 16.85 28.13
N TYR A 157 -16.00 15.82 27.77
CA TYR A 157 -15.44 14.49 27.60
C TYR A 157 -16.06 13.74 26.43
N TYR A 158 -15.24 12.90 25.82
CA TYR A 158 -15.62 11.85 24.87
C TYR A 158 -14.93 10.56 25.27
N SER A 159 -15.69 9.49 25.35
CA SER A 159 -15.16 8.14 25.61
C SER A 159 -15.77 7.15 24.63
N SER A 160 -14.99 6.17 24.19
CA SER A 160 -15.48 5.08 23.34
C SER A 160 -14.81 3.75 23.71
N LEU A 161 -15.55 2.67 23.48
CA LEU A 161 -15.08 1.29 23.56
C LEU A 161 -15.56 0.56 22.31
N SER A 162 -14.65 -0.15 21.64
CA SER A 162 -14.97 -0.92 20.44
C SER A 162 -14.33 -2.30 20.50
N TYR A 163 -15.09 -3.31 20.09
CA TYR A 163 -14.64 -4.66 19.83
C TYR A 163 -14.89 -5.01 18.38
N MET A 164 -13.89 -5.52 17.69
CA MET A 164 -13.96 -5.96 16.31
C MET A 164 -13.39 -7.37 16.19
N LYS A 165 -14.10 -8.24 15.49
CA LYS A 165 -13.62 -9.56 15.09
C LYS A 165 -13.79 -9.73 13.59
N GLN A 166 -12.72 -10.17 12.91
CA GLN A 166 -12.72 -10.45 11.49
C GLN A 166 -12.05 -11.78 11.22
N ASN A 167 -12.74 -12.67 10.54
CA ASN A 167 -12.15 -13.86 9.93
C ASN A 167 -11.74 -13.51 8.49
N GLY A 168 -10.51 -13.85 8.10
CA GLY A 168 -9.98 -13.58 6.77
C GLY A 168 -10.54 -14.50 5.69
N ILE A 169 -10.25 -14.18 4.45
CA ILE A 169 -10.58 -15.02 3.28
C ILE A 169 -9.66 -16.23 3.16
N VAL A 170 -8.48 -16.21 3.75
CA VAL A 170 -7.59 -17.36 3.89
C VAL A 170 -7.97 -18.10 5.15
N GLN A 171 -8.13 -19.42 5.06
CA GLN A 171 -8.47 -20.25 6.22
C GLN A 171 -7.43 -20.11 7.33
N GLY A 172 -7.88 -20.03 8.59
CA GLY A 172 -7.01 -19.82 9.76
C GLY A 172 -6.53 -18.37 9.97
N SER A 173 -6.76 -17.46 9.02
CA SER A 173 -6.39 -16.04 9.20
C SER A 173 -7.53 -15.24 9.84
N GLY A 174 -7.15 -14.22 10.62
CA GLY A 174 -8.14 -13.36 11.27
C GLY A 174 -7.53 -12.29 12.16
N LEU A 175 -8.40 -11.42 12.67
CA LEU A 175 -8.02 -10.31 13.53
C LEU A 175 -9.11 -10.07 14.58
N GLU A 176 -8.68 -9.90 15.83
CA GLU A 176 -9.52 -9.40 16.93
C GLU A 176 -8.90 -8.13 17.49
N ARG A 177 -9.73 -7.11 17.70
CA ARG A 177 -9.29 -5.83 18.21
C ARG A 177 -10.22 -5.29 19.27
N VAL A 178 -9.62 -4.86 20.39
CA VAL A 178 -10.29 -4.05 21.42
C VAL A 178 -9.63 -2.67 21.42
N THR A 179 -10.42 -1.61 21.31
CA THR A 179 -9.94 -0.23 21.42
C THR A 179 -10.75 0.54 22.44
N GLY A 180 -10.06 1.31 23.27
CA GLY A 180 -10.66 2.26 24.20
C GLY A 180 -10.08 3.65 23.99
N ARG A 181 -10.92 4.67 24.03
CA ARG A 181 -10.52 6.07 23.91
C ARG A 181 -11.14 6.92 25.01
N LEU A 182 -10.37 7.87 25.49
CA LEU A 182 -10.84 8.93 26.39
C LEU A 182 -10.21 10.25 25.94
N ASN A 183 -11.04 11.22 25.63
CA ASN A 183 -10.64 12.62 25.41
C ASN A 183 -11.36 13.47 26.45
N ALA A 184 -10.62 14.19 27.27
CA ALA A 184 -11.16 15.02 28.34
C ALA A 184 -10.45 16.38 28.35
N ASP A 185 -11.23 17.45 28.40
CA ASP A 185 -10.78 18.82 28.47
C ASP A 185 -11.39 19.47 29.72
N PHE A 186 -10.56 20.06 30.58
CA PHE A 186 -10.95 20.70 31.83
C PHE A 186 -10.45 22.13 31.90
N SER A 187 -11.37 23.10 31.92
CA SER A 187 -11.07 24.51 32.16
C SER A 187 -10.95 24.71 33.68
N ALA A 188 -9.73 24.59 34.19
CA ALA A 188 -9.45 24.70 35.62
C ALA A 188 -9.70 26.12 36.15
N THR A 189 -9.42 27.13 35.31
CA THR A 189 -9.76 28.51 35.50
C THR A 189 -10.17 29.12 34.16
N ASP A 190 -10.60 30.40 34.15
CA ASP A 190 -10.90 31.11 32.91
C ASP A 190 -9.68 31.26 31.99
N LYS A 191 -8.47 31.09 32.52
CA LYS A 191 -7.19 31.22 31.79
C LYS A 191 -6.46 29.89 31.58
N LEU A 192 -6.77 28.85 32.37
CA LEU A 192 -6.06 27.59 32.34
C LEU A 192 -6.98 26.46 31.90
N THR A 193 -6.66 25.85 30.77
CA THR A 193 -7.29 24.61 30.30
C THR A 193 -6.24 23.48 30.29
N VAL A 194 -6.59 22.35 30.90
CA VAL A 194 -5.79 21.13 30.84
C VAL A 194 -6.58 20.03 30.16
N GLY A 195 -5.92 19.16 29.43
CA GLY A 195 -6.61 18.07 28.76
C GLY A 195 -5.78 16.82 28.62
N ALA A 196 -6.50 15.70 28.49
CA ALA A 196 -5.92 14.39 28.29
C ALA A 196 -6.61 13.71 27.09
N LYS A 197 -5.82 13.08 26.24
CA LYS A 197 -6.29 12.22 25.15
C LYS A 197 -5.57 10.88 25.27
N ILE A 198 -6.34 9.85 25.50
CA ILE A 198 -5.82 8.50 25.77
C ILE A 198 -6.43 7.55 24.74
N LEU A 199 -5.60 6.78 24.08
CA LEU A 199 -5.97 5.67 23.21
C LEU A 199 -5.27 4.41 23.72
N PHE A 200 -6.04 3.39 23.95
CA PHE A 200 -5.56 2.03 24.18
C PHE A 200 -6.10 1.12 23.08
N SER A 201 -5.23 0.30 22.51
CA SER A 201 -5.62 -0.70 21.50
C SER A 201 -4.87 -1.99 21.72
N ASN A 202 -5.61 -3.09 21.75
CA ASN A 202 -5.08 -4.45 21.77
C ASN A 202 -5.57 -5.17 20.51
N VAL A 203 -4.63 -5.61 19.68
CA VAL A 203 -4.89 -6.33 18.43
C VAL A 203 -4.24 -7.70 18.54
N ASN A 204 -5.01 -8.73 18.24
CA ASN A 204 -4.54 -10.10 18.13
C ASN A 204 -4.88 -10.59 16.72
N GLN A 205 -3.87 -10.98 15.95
CA GLN A 205 -4.06 -11.40 14.57
C GLN A 205 -3.34 -12.71 14.26
N SER A 206 -4.00 -13.54 13.45
CA SER A 206 -3.43 -14.72 12.82
C SER A 206 -3.19 -14.38 11.36
N VAL A 207 -1.95 -14.52 10.92
CA VAL A 207 -1.52 -14.21 9.56
C VAL A 207 -0.98 -15.47 8.88
N TYR A 208 -0.98 -15.48 7.57
CA TYR A 208 -0.38 -16.51 6.75
C TYR A 208 0.89 -15.97 6.06
N ASP A 209 1.67 -16.86 5.49
CA ASP A 209 2.85 -16.46 4.72
C ASP A 209 2.43 -15.85 3.37
N GLU A 210 2.95 -14.69 3.06
CA GLU A 210 2.80 -14.01 1.76
C GLU A 210 4.06 -14.19 0.90
N GLY A 211 3.97 -13.75 -0.36
CA GLY A 211 5.09 -13.80 -1.29
C GLY A 211 5.27 -15.17 -1.97
N PHE A 212 6.47 -15.39 -2.52
CA PHE A 212 6.80 -16.61 -3.27
C PHE A 212 7.23 -17.78 -2.37
N THR A 213 6.62 -17.91 -1.21
CA THR A 213 6.81 -19.06 -0.32
C THR A 213 5.84 -20.17 -0.68
N TYR A 214 6.27 -21.41 -0.56
CA TYR A 214 5.44 -22.57 -0.91
C TYR A 214 4.23 -22.74 0.00
N THR A 215 4.27 -22.19 1.19
CA THR A 215 3.19 -22.16 2.17
C THR A 215 2.23 -20.99 1.99
N SER A 216 2.55 -20.04 1.12
CA SER A 216 1.61 -18.97 0.75
C SER A 216 0.39 -19.57 0.06
N PRO A 217 -0.82 -19.42 0.58
CA PRO A 217 -2.04 -19.94 -0.03
C PRO A 217 -2.25 -19.44 -1.46
N PHE A 218 -1.89 -18.19 -1.72
CA PHE A 218 -1.97 -17.60 -3.06
C PHE A 218 -0.95 -18.22 -4.00
N TYR A 219 0.30 -18.38 -3.57
CA TYR A 219 1.34 -18.94 -4.42
C TYR A 219 1.09 -20.43 -4.70
N SER A 220 0.76 -21.20 -3.70
CA SER A 220 0.52 -22.63 -3.86
C SER A 220 -0.66 -22.89 -4.79
N SER A 221 -1.82 -22.28 -4.57
CA SER A 221 -3.02 -22.53 -5.35
C SER A 221 -2.94 -22.04 -6.81
N ARG A 222 -2.06 -21.08 -7.10
CA ARG A 222 -1.92 -20.50 -8.45
C ARG A 222 -0.72 -21.02 -9.24
N ASN A 223 0.26 -21.60 -8.56
CA ASN A 223 1.48 -22.04 -9.22
C ASN A 223 1.69 -23.54 -9.16
N TRP A 224 1.67 -24.15 -7.99
CA TRP A 224 2.25 -25.49 -7.88
C TRP A 224 1.41 -26.57 -7.20
N ALA A 225 0.42 -26.22 -6.38
CA ALA A 225 -0.59 -27.18 -5.94
C ALA A 225 -1.61 -27.36 -7.07
N THR A 226 -1.44 -28.41 -7.85
CA THR A 226 -2.24 -28.61 -9.07
C THR A 226 -3.53 -29.37 -8.76
N PRO A 227 -4.53 -29.31 -9.65
CA PRO A 227 -5.74 -30.11 -9.49
C PRO A 227 -5.49 -31.63 -9.42
N SER A 228 -4.36 -32.09 -9.95
CA SER A 228 -3.96 -33.51 -9.88
C SER A 228 -3.33 -33.93 -8.56
N ASP A 229 -3.11 -32.98 -7.64
CA ASP A 229 -2.58 -33.26 -6.30
C ASP A 229 -3.76 -33.30 -5.29
N PRO A 230 -4.17 -34.48 -4.78
CA PRO A 230 -5.22 -34.56 -3.77
C PRO A 230 -4.71 -34.06 -2.41
N VAL A 231 -5.62 -33.58 -1.55
CA VAL A 231 -5.29 -33.15 -0.18
C VAL A 231 -4.89 -34.32 0.69
N TYR A 232 -5.59 -35.48 0.53
CA TYR A 232 -5.38 -36.70 1.29
C TYR A 232 -5.09 -37.87 0.35
N ASN A 233 -4.38 -38.86 0.86
CA ASN A 233 -4.22 -40.16 0.23
C ASN A 233 -5.53 -40.98 0.36
N GLU A 234 -5.64 -42.08 -0.36
CA GLU A 234 -6.81 -42.96 -0.35
C GLU A 234 -7.09 -43.56 1.05
N ASP A 235 -6.06 -43.74 1.86
CA ASP A 235 -6.16 -44.20 3.25
C ASP A 235 -6.54 -43.11 4.25
N GLY A 236 -6.80 -41.87 3.79
CA GLY A 236 -7.15 -40.73 4.62
C GLY A 236 -5.94 -40.00 5.26
N SER A 237 -4.75 -40.48 5.05
CA SER A 237 -3.53 -39.78 5.50
C SER A 237 -3.25 -38.54 4.63
N TRP A 238 -2.48 -37.60 5.15
CA TRP A 238 -2.09 -36.40 4.40
C TRP A 238 -1.25 -36.77 3.16
N ASN A 239 -1.65 -36.25 1.98
CA ASN A 239 -0.83 -36.39 0.80
C ASN A 239 0.40 -35.50 0.93
N ARG A 240 1.57 -36.11 1.01
CA ARG A 240 2.88 -35.45 1.11
C ARG A 240 3.68 -35.55 -0.19
N LYS A 241 3.18 -36.26 -1.21
CA LYS A 241 3.86 -36.52 -2.48
C LYS A 241 3.13 -35.85 -3.64
N PHE A 242 3.38 -34.57 -3.83
CA PHE A 242 2.84 -33.86 -4.98
C PHE A 242 3.58 -34.24 -6.26
N ILE A 243 2.90 -34.10 -7.41
CA ILE A 243 3.41 -34.51 -8.74
C ILE A 243 4.76 -33.87 -9.04
N ARG A 244 4.98 -32.65 -8.60
CA ARG A 244 6.23 -31.94 -8.83
C ARG A 244 7.46 -32.57 -8.17
N LYS A 245 7.33 -33.66 -7.47
CA LYS A 245 8.37 -34.49 -6.82
C LYS A 245 9.40 -33.78 -5.93
N ALA A 246 9.52 -32.48 -6.03
CA ALA A 246 10.62 -31.75 -5.40
C ALA A 246 10.37 -31.42 -3.94
N ASN A 247 9.15 -31.49 -3.45
CA ASN A 247 8.86 -31.09 -2.08
C ASN A 247 7.48 -31.54 -1.61
N ASP A 248 7.47 -32.18 -0.53
CA ASP A 248 6.41 -32.59 0.37
C ASP A 248 5.65 -31.39 0.96
N ARG A 249 4.98 -30.59 0.12
CA ARG A 249 4.47 -29.28 0.57
C ARG A 249 2.98 -29.13 0.36
N ASN A 250 2.22 -29.91 1.07
CA ASN A 250 0.77 -29.76 1.10
C ASN A 250 0.38 -28.45 1.82
N PRO A 251 -0.15 -27.44 1.10
CA PRO A 251 -0.45 -26.14 1.70
C PRO A 251 -1.61 -26.22 2.72
N LYS A 252 -2.48 -27.22 2.60
CA LYS A 252 -3.56 -27.45 3.58
C LYS A 252 -3.01 -28.04 4.87
N LEU A 253 -2.05 -28.95 4.78
CA LEU A 253 -1.33 -29.50 5.93
C LEU A 253 -0.60 -28.38 6.70
N SER A 254 0.08 -27.49 5.97
CA SER A 254 0.73 -26.33 6.60
C SER A 254 -0.29 -25.37 7.22
N ALA A 255 -1.41 -25.12 6.58
CA ALA A 255 -2.46 -24.27 7.14
C ALA A 255 -3.12 -24.84 8.41
N GLU A 256 -3.09 -26.16 8.59
CA GLU A 256 -3.64 -26.85 9.77
C GLU A 256 -2.71 -26.84 10.98
N TYR A 257 -1.39 -26.99 10.76
CA TYR A 257 -0.44 -27.22 11.84
C TYR A 257 0.57 -26.08 12.06
N ASP A 258 0.90 -25.32 11.01
CA ASP A 258 1.75 -24.16 11.15
C ASP A 258 0.90 -22.95 11.56
N TYR A 259 1.48 -22.04 12.36
CA TYR A 259 0.78 -20.80 12.66
C TYR A 259 1.75 -19.61 12.78
N LYS A 260 1.19 -18.44 12.57
CA LYS A 260 1.85 -17.15 12.78
C LYS A 260 0.88 -16.21 13.46
N HIS A 261 1.15 -15.92 14.72
CA HIS A 261 0.33 -15.03 15.55
C HIS A 261 1.10 -13.76 15.89
N GLU A 262 0.41 -12.63 15.81
CA GLU A 262 0.94 -11.34 16.22
C GLU A 262 -0.02 -10.68 17.21
N LYS A 263 0.50 -10.29 18.36
CA LYS A 263 -0.22 -9.53 19.39
C LYS A 263 0.37 -8.15 19.50
N MET A 264 -0.43 -7.14 19.26
CA MET A 264 -0.03 -5.75 19.36
C MET A 264 -0.80 -5.05 20.45
N LEU A 265 -0.05 -4.39 21.32
CA LEU A 265 -0.58 -3.48 22.33
C LEU A 265 -0.08 -2.07 22.02
N ARG A 266 -1.00 -1.10 21.91
CA ARG A 266 -0.65 0.31 21.75
C ARG A 266 -1.32 1.15 22.81
N ALA A 267 -0.54 2.03 23.44
CA ALA A 267 -1.00 3.07 24.35
C ALA A 267 -0.48 4.41 23.84
N PHE A 268 -1.39 5.22 23.27
CA PHE A 268 -1.07 6.55 22.77
C PHE A 268 -1.74 7.61 23.65
N ASN A 269 -0.92 8.34 24.40
CA ASN A 269 -1.36 9.30 25.39
C ASN A 269 -0.86 10.69 25.05
N THR A 270 -1.74 11.68 25.12
CA THR A 270 -1.40 13.09 24.98
C THR A 270 -1.96 13.86 26.16
N LEU A 271 -1.09 14.56 26.87
CA LEU A 271 -1.46 15.51 27.92
C LEU A 271 -1.13 16.91 27.45
N TYR A 272 -1.96 17.87 27.76
CA TYR A 272 -1.65 19.26 27.44
C TYR A 272 -2.15 20.21 28.51
N ALA A 273 -1.48 21.35 28.61
CA ALA A 273 -1.92 22.51 29.37
C ALA A 273 -1.83 23.74 28.49
N GLU A 274 -2.89 24.55 28.46
CA GLU A 274 -3.00 25.81 27.73
C GLU A 274 -3.32 26.91 28.72
N TYR A 275 -2.46 27.94 28.78
CA TYR A 275 -2.58 29.05 29.70
C TYR A 275 -2.64 30.37 28.91
N GLU A 276 -3.70 31.17 29.15
CA GLU A 276 -3.83 32.52 28.59
C GLU A 276 -3.05 33.48 29.47
N ILE A 277 -1.83 33.85 29.03
CA ILE A 277 -0.90 34.76 29.76
C ILE A 277 -1.52 36.14 29.90
N ILE A 278 -1.90 36.72 28.77
CA ILE A 278 -2.69 37.93 28.62
C ILE A 278 -3.75 37.69 27.55
N LYS A 279 -4.73 38.56 27.45
CA LYS A 279 -5.79 38.44 26.45
C LYS A 279 -5.21 38.17 25.06
N ASN A 280 -5.68 37.09 24.44
CA ASN A 280 -5.27 36.62 23.11
C ASN A 280 -3.86 36.02 23.00
N LEU A 281 -3.03 36.04 24.05
CA LEU A 281 -1.70 35.39 24.07
C LEU A 281 -1.75 34.13 24.92
N LYS A 282 -1.63 32.99 24.27
CA LYS A 282 -1.73 31.69 24.90
C LYS A 282 -0.42 30.92 24.78
N PHE A 283 0.01 30.33 25.88
CA PHE A 283 1.08 29.34 25.93
C PHE A 283 0.45 27.97 26.08
N LYS A 284 0.87 27.04 25.23
CA LYS A 284 0.43 25.64 25.27
C LYS A 284 1.61 24.71 25.29
N THR A 285 1.66 23.83 26.28
CA THR A 285 2.57 22.71 26.35
C THR A 285 1.81 21.42 26.10
N THR A 286 2.34 20.56 25.25
CA THR A 286 1.73 19.28 24.88
C THR A 286 2.79 18.19 24.96
N PHE A 287 2.54 17.18 25.76
CA PHE A 287 3.37 16.00 25.89
C PHE A 287 2.62 14.79 25.36
N SER A 288 3.18 14.12 24.35
CA SER A 288 2.62 12.90 23.75
C SER A 288 3.58 11.75 23.94
N TYR A 289 3.06 10.61 24.37
CA TYR A 289 3.81 9.38 24.49
C TYR A 289 3.04 8.24 23.78
N ASP A 290 3.68 7.67 22.76
CA ASP A 290 3.16 6.54 21.97
C ASP A 290 4.04 5.32 22.26
N TYR A 291 3.47 4.34 22.95
CA TYR A 291 4.09 3.06 23.23
C TYR A 291 3.38 1.98 22.45
N THR A 292 4.13 1.26 21.64
CA THR A 292 3.62 0.11 20.89
C THR A 292 4.55 -1.08 21.10
N THR A 293 4.00 -2.21 21.52
CA THR A 293 4.71 -3.49 21.55
C THR A 293 4.04 -4.48 20.61
N VAL A 294 4.83 -5.16 19.80
CA VAL A 294 4.39 -6.23 18.89
C VAL A 294 5.12 -7.51 19.30
N LYS A 295 4.34 -8.51 19.72
CA LYS A 295 4.82 -9.85 20.04
C LYS A 295 4.41 -10.80 18.93
N GLY A 296 5.37 -11.31 18.18
CA GLY A 296 5.17 -12.29 17.12
C GLY A 296 5.61 -13.68 17.59
N GLU A 297 4.81 -14.68 17.28
CA GLU A 297 5.13 -16.09 17.44
C GLU A 297 4.85 -16.81 16.15
N LYS A 298 5.84 -17.52 15.63
CA LYS A 298 5.74 -18.39 14.45
C LYS A 298 6.12 -19.80 14.86
N TRP A 299 5.31 -20.77 14.50
CA TRP A 299 5.55 -22.19 14.68
C TRP A 299 5.48 -22.91 13.35
N TYR A 300 6.48 -23.71 13.07
CA TYR A 300 6.49 -24.68 12.02
C TYR A 300 6.51 -26.09 12.61
N ASP A 301 5.45 -26.83 12.32
CA ASP A 301 5.22 -28.15 12.92
C ASP A 301 6.11 -29.21 12.24
N PRO A 302 6.67 -30.16 12.99
CA PRO A 302 7.52 -31.24 12.42
C PRO A 302 6.78 -32.11 11.38
N ARG A 303 5.45 -32.08 11.35
CA ARG A 303 4.66 -32.79 10.35
C ARG A 303 4.55 -32.05 9.02
N THR A 304 4.89 -30.77 8.98
CA THR A 304 4.87 -29.96 7.76
C THR A 304 6.24 -29.91 7.11
N SER A 305 6.27 -29.60 5.83
CA SER A 305 7.55 -29.42 5.12
C SER A 305 8.37 -28.22 5.59
N ASN A 306 7.78 -27.32 6.35
CA ASN A 306 8.51 -26.19 6.92
C ASN A 306 9.27 -26.57 8.20
N GLY A 307 8.72 -27.49 8.98
CA GLY A 307 9.31 -27.89 10.26
C GLY A 307 9.96 -29.28 10.25
N GLU A 308 9.80 -30.07 9.19
CA GLU A 308 10.27 -31.45 9.11
C GLU A 308 11.78 -31.57 9.24
N ASP A 309 12.55 -30.80 8.47
CA ASP A 309 14.01 -30.88 8.41
C ASP A 309 14.67 -30.65 9.79
N GLU A 310 14.07 -29.79 10.59
CA GLU A 310 14.58 -29.39 11.91
C GLU A 310 13.75 -29.96 13.06
N ASN A 311 12.83 -30.89 12.78
CA ASN A 311 11.92 -31.49 13.77
C ASN A 311 11.17 -30.43 14.62
N GLY A 312 10.58 -29.46 13.92
CA GLY A 312 9.85 -28.31 14.46
C GLY A 312 10.74 -27.08 14.67
N GLU A 313 10.16 -25.91 14.38
CA GLU A 313 10.80 -24.61 14.55
C GLU A 313 9.84 -23.64 15.26
N VAL A 314 10.34 -22.95 16.29
CA VAL A 314 9.65 -21.81 16.89
C VAL A 314 10.49 -20.54 16.73
N VAL A 315 9.84 -19.46 16.31
CA VAL A 315 10.44 -18.11 16.30
C VAL A 315 9.56 -17.18 17.13
N LYS A 316 10.13 -16.57 18.16
CA LYS A 316 9.48 -15.55 18.97
C LYS A 316 10.19 -14.21 18.80
N ARG A 317 9.41 -13.16 18.58
CA ARG A 317 9.90 -11.80 18.35
C ARG A 317 9.15 -10.81 19.21
N ILE A 318 9.89 -9.86 19.79
CA ILE A 318 9.31 -8.72 20.50
C ILE A 318 9.90 -7.47 19.87
N ARG A 319 9.03 -6.55 19.48
CA ARG A 319 9.40 -5.22 19.01
C ARG A 319 8.70 -4.19 19.86
N GLU A 320 9.46 -3.22 20.37
CA GLU A 320 8.94 -2.09 21.12
C GLU A 320 9.26 -0.79 20.40
N TYR A 321 8.22 0.03 20.23
CA TYR A 321 8.32 1.39 19.71
C TYR A 321 7.93 2.35 20.83
N LYS A 322 8.83 3.26 21.17
CA LYS A 322 8.62 4.30 22.16
C LYS A 322 8.85 5.63 21.47
N LYS A 323 7.80 6.43 21.35
CA LYS A 323 7.89 7.74 20.75
C LYS A 323 7.36 8.79 21.73
N MET A 324 8.20 9.75 22.02
CA MET A 324 7.88 10.89 22.85
C MET A 324 7.92 12.16 22.00
N VAL A 325 6.87 12.98 22.06
CA VAL A 325 6.85 14.29 21.45
C VAL A 325 6.49 15.31 22.53
N TRP A 326 7.35 16.28 22.72
CA TRP A 326 7.08 17.41 23.61
C TRP A 326 7.10 18.70 22.80
N SER A 327 5.94 19.36 22.71
CA SER A 327 5.73 20.57 21.92
C SER A 327 5.28 21.71 22.83
N ASN A 328 5.93 22.86 22.69
CA ASN A 328 5.63 24.07 23.42
C ASN A 328 5.36 25.17 22.40
N THR A 329 4.20 25.81 22.47
CA THR A 329 3.78 26.82 21.50
C THR A 329 3.29 28.07 22.21
N LEU A 330 3.62 29.21 21.64
CA LEU A 330 3.08 30.51 21.99
C LEU A 330 2.25 31.01 20.82
N SER A 331 0.97 31.27 21.02
CA SER A 331 0.06 31.76 19.98
C SER A 331 -0.54 33.08 20.37
N TYR A 332 -0.58 34.00 19.42
CA TYR A 332 -1.20 35.31 19.56
C TYR A 332 -2.20 35.53 18.43
N LEU A 333 -3.49 35.58 18.77
CA LEU A 333 -4.57 35.76 17.83
C LEU A 333 -5.31 37.03 18.15
N THR A 334 -5.31 38.02 17.25
CA THR A 334 -5.93 39.31 17.53
C THR A 334 -6.56 39.96 16.30
N THR A 335 -7.50 40.85 16.54
CA THR A 335 -8.15 41.64 15.49
C THR A 335 -8.05 43.11 15.88
N PHE A 336 -7.49 43.92 14.97
CA PHE A 336 -7.39 45.40 15.14
C PHE A 336 -8.41 46.04 14.23
N ASN A 337 -9.12 47.03 14.77
CA ASN A 337 -10.11 47.84 14.04
C ASN A 337 -11.17 46.99 13.28
N ASN A 338 -11.39 45.75 13.66
CA ASN A 338 -12.30 44.79 12.99
C ASN A 338 -11.97 44.47 11.51
N ILE A 339 -10.78 44.87 11.02
CA ILE A 339 -10.34 44.72 9.62
C ILE A 339 -8.96 44.13 9.46
N HIS A 340 -8.15 44.09 10.51
CA HIS A 340 -6.82 43.49 10.50
C HIS A 340 -6.81 42.27 11.42
N HIS A 341 -6.72 41.08 10.87
CA HIS A 341 -6.63 39.84 11.66
C HIS A 341 -5.20 39.30 11.62
N LEU A 342 -4.65 39.05 12.77
CA LEU A 342 -3.29 38.55 12.95
C LEU A 342 -3.32 37.24 13.74
N ASP A 343 -2.73 36.17 13.17
CA ASP A 343 -2.49 34.91 13.83
C ASP A 343 -0.99 34.63 13.81
N PHE A 344 -0.34 34.73 14.95
CA PHE A 344 1.08 34.44 15.13
C PHE A 344 1.24 33.21 16.01
N LEU A 345 2.14 32.30 15.61
CA LEU A 345 2.54 31.12 16.34
C LEU A 345 4.07 31.03 16.36
N ALA A 346 4.65 30.78 17.53
CA ALA A 346 6.04 30.35 17.68
C ALA A 346 6.07 29.06 18.51
N GLY A 347 7.01 28.17 18.24
CA GLY A 347 7.07 26.90 18.94
C GLY A 347 8.44 26.25 18.97
N TYR A 348 8.59 25.37 19.95
CA TYR A 348 9.72 24.49 20.14
C TYR A 348 9.21 23.07 20.35
N GLU A 349 9.81 22.10 19.64
CA GLU A 349 9.38 20.70 19.68
C GLU A 349 10.60 19.76 19.77
N ILE A 350 10.49 18.74 20.61
CA ILE A 350 11.39 17.59 20.66
C ILE A 350 10.62 16.34 20.31
N ASP A 351 11.14 15.54 19.38
CA ASP A 351 10.68 14.21 19.01
C ASP A 351 11.80 13.22 19.33
N ASP A 352 11.53 12.26 20.21
CA ASP A 352 12.48 11.21 20.60
C ASP A 352 11.84 9.86 20.30
N THR A 353 12.43 9.11 19.39
CA THR A 353 11.95 7.80 18.96
C THR A 353 13.00 6.74 19.27
N TYR A 354 12.57 5.69 19.98
CA TYR A 354 13.37 4.54 20.36
C TYR A 354 12.69 3.26 19.92
N ASN A 355 13.41 2.42 19.22
CA ASN A 355 12.96 1.09 18.79
C ASN A 355 13.86 0.05 19.43
N ASP A 356 13.26 -1.01 19.94
CA ASP A 356 13.93 -2.17 20.52
C ASP A 356 13.39 -3.44 19.88
N TYR A 357 14.28 -4.37 19.58
CA TYR A 357 13.95 -5.63 18.93
C TYR A 357 14.70 -6.77 19.60
N LEU A 358 13.97 -7.81 19.97
CA LEU A 358 14.50 -9.08 20.47
C LEU A 358 13.86 -10.23 19.70
N SER A 359 14.65 -11.22 19.31
CA SER A 359 14.16 -12.48 18.72
C SER A 359 14.91 -13.66 19.29
N GLY A 360 14.20 -14.78 19.37
CA GLY A 360 14.78 -16.08 19.67
C GLY A 360 14.18 -17.13 18.75
N GLU A 361 15.00 -18.08 18.34
CA GLU A 361 14.67 -19.17 17.44
C GLU A 361 15.20 -20.48 17.98
N ALA A 362 14.37 -21.52 18.01
CA ALA A 362 14.74 -22.84 18.50
C ALA A 362 14.13 -23.94 17.62
N TYR A 363 14.83 -25.06 17.57
CA TYR A 363 14.51 -26.22 16.75
C TYR A 363 14.54 -27.50 17.55
N ASN A 364 14.11 -28.60 16.95
CA ASN A 364 14.17 -29.97 17.47
C ASN A 364 13.37 -30.15 18.76
N PHE A 365 12.06 -30.20 18.58
CA PHE A 365 11.11 -30.34 19.69
C PHE A 365 10.75 -31.80 19.93
N THR A 366 10.75 -32.23 21.20
CA THR A 366 10.33 -33.57 21.60
C THR A 366 8.84 -33.80 21.41
N THR A 367 8.04 -32.73 21.51
CA THR A 367 6.57 -32.76 21.30
C THR A 367 6.13 -31.48 20.58
N PRO A 368 5.21 -31.63 19.61
CA PRO A 368 4.69 -30.47 18.88
C PRO A 368 3.71 -29.58 19.70
N ASP A 369 3.37 -29.98 20.95
CA ASP A 369 2.39 -29.25 21.74
C ASP A 369 2.99 -28.19 22.66
N LYS A 370 4.31 -28.07 22.74
CA LYS A 370 5.01 -27.17 23.66
C LYS A 370 5.99 -26.25 22.93
N HIS A 371 5.53 -25.06 22.55
CA HIS A 371 6.24 -24.10 21.71
C HIS A 371 7.05 -23.05 22.50
N ALA A 372 7.55 -23.38 23.69
CA ALA A 372 8.50 -22.50 24.38
C ALA A 372 9.91 -22.67 23.78
N ILE A 373 10.65 -21.56 23.60
CA ILE A 373 12.02 -21.61 23.06
C ILE A 373 12.90 -22.58 23.88
N SER A 374 12.69 -22.64 25.19
CA SER A 374 13.42 -23.53 26.11
C SER A 374 13.14 -25.01 25.90
N ASN A 375 12.10 -25.37 25.14
CA ASN A 375 11.74 -26.77 24.85
C ASN A 375 12.40 -27.30 23.56
N GLY A 376 13.01 -26.43 22.77
CA GLY A 376 13.83 -26.82 21.63
C GLY A 376 15.19 -27.30 22.12
N MET A 377 15.66 -28.44 21.62
CA MET A 377 16.95 -29.01 22.00
C MET A 377 18.12 -28.30 21.32
N LYS A 378 17.86 -27.55 20.27
CA LYS A 378 18.83 -26.75 19.50
C LYS A 378 18.34 -25.31 19.41
N THR A 379 19.04 -24.39 20.04
CA THR A 379 18.86 -22.96 19.88
C THR A 379 19.76 -22.49 18.74
N VAL A 380 19.18 -21.87 17.70
CA VAL A 380 19.94 -21.51 16.48
C VAL A 380 20.32 -20.04 16.51
N SER A 381 19.41 -19.16 16.91
CA SER A 381 19.74 -17.76 17.00
C SER A 381 19.03 -17.05 18.15
N VAL A 382 19.75 -16.14 18.79
CA VAL A 382 19.19 -15.07 19.61
C VAL A 382 19.68 -13.78 19.01
N GLY A 383 18.75 -12.93 18.60
CA GLY A 383 19.05 -11.65 17.97
C GLY A 383 18.44 -10.49 18.74
N GLY A 384 19.12 -9.38 18.76
CA GLY A 384 18.62 -8.14 19.36
C GLY A 384 19.25 -6.92 18.72
N SER A 385 18.50 -5.83 18.67
CA SER A 385 19.00 -4.54 18.20
C SER A 385 18.17 -3.42 18.79
N ASP A 386 18.81 -2.30 19.04
CA ASP A 386 18.12 -1.08 19.39
C ASP A 386 18.54 0.07 18.47
N SER A 387 17.65 1.01 18.32
CA SER A 387 17.91 2.20 17.53
C SER A 387 17.16 3.40 18.08
N ARG A 388 17.78 4.56 18.04
CA ARG A 388 17.21 5.81 18.53
C ARG A 388 17.53 6.95 17.62
N TYR A 389 16.54 7.83 17.37
CA TYR A 389 16.81 9.12 16.79
C TYR A 389 16.07 10.22 17.53
N ARG A 390 16.60 11.43 17.43
CA ARG A 390 16.01 12.65 17.97
C ARG A 390 15.89 13.72 16.91
N LEU A 391 14.80 14.45 16.97
CA LEU A 391 14.54 15.63 16.15
C LEU A 391 14.23 16.80 17.10
N VAL A 392 14.92 17.91 16.92
CA VAL A 392 14.65 19.16 17.64
C VAL A 392 14.22 20.20 16.62
N SER A 393 13.15 20.91 16.91
CA SER A 393 12.56 21.83 15.95
C SER A 393 12.21 23.18 16.59
N TYR A 394 12.53 24.25 15.89
CA TYR A 394 12.03 25.60 16.14
C TYR A 394 11.13 26.01 14.99
N LEU A 395 9.96 26.52 15.31
CA LEU A 395 8.97 26.85 14.29
C LEU A 395 8.29 28.17 14.58
N SER A 396 7.90 28.88 13.52
CA SER A 396 7.05 30.06 13.60
C SER A 396 6.14 30.17 12.39
N ARG A 397 4.99 30.78 12.59
CA ARG A 397 4.01 31.08 11.54
C ARG A 397 3.38 32.41 11.80
N LEU A 398 3.18 33.16 10.73
CA LEU A 398 2.44 34.41 10.72
C LEU A 398 1.38 34.31 9.63
N ASN A 399 0.10 34.46 9.99
CA ASN A 399 -0.99 34.71 9.06
C ASN A 399 -1.58 36.09 9.34
N TYR A 400 -1.78 36.81 8.26
CA TYR A 400 -2.40 38.12 8.30
C TYR A 400 -3.46 38.24 7.23
N ASP A 401 -4.62 38.73 7.58
CA ASP A 401 -5.61 39.12 6.59
C ASP A 401 -6.11 40.57 6.81
N TYR A 402 -6.40 41.19 5.69
CA TYR A 402 -6.97 42.54 5.63
C TYR A 402 -8.38 42.50 5.06
N LYS A 403 -9.37 42.94 5.88
CA LYS A 403 -10.79 43.00 5.51
C LYS A 403 -11.37 41.66 5.03
N ASN A 404 -10.81 40.50 5.38
CA ASN A 404 -11.17 39.19 4.83
C ASN A 404 -11.08 39.14 3.30
N LYS A 405 -10.29 40.02 2.66
CA LYS A 405 -10.06 40.08 1.21
C LYS A 405 -8.66 39.66 0.82
N TYR A 406 -7.63 40.15 1.49
CA TYR A 406 -6.24 39.92 1.20
C TYR A 406 -5.61 39.14 2.32
N TYR A 407 -5.06 37.98 1.99
CA TYR A 407 -4.46 37.05 2.94
C TYR A 407 -2.98 36.90 2.65
N LEU A 408 -2.14 36.98 3.67
CA LEU A 408 -0.72 36.72 3.61
C LEU A 408 -0.36 35.72 4.68
N GLY A 409 0.41 34.70 4.32
CA GLY A 409 0.94 33.72 5.24
C GLY A 409 2.45 33.57 5.06
N ALA A 410 3.17 33.43 6.16
CA ALA A 410 4.58 33.09 6.19
C ALA A 410 4.85 32.05 7.26
N SER A 411 5.72 31.10 7.01
CA SER A 411 6.19 30.13 8.01
C SER A 411 7.69 29.93 7.91
N PHE A 412 8.30 29.64 9.04
CA PHE A 412 9.72 29.36 9.18
C PHE A 412 9.92 28.23 10.19
N ARG A 413 10.75 27.25 9.83
CA ARG A 413 11.07 26.12 10.67
C ARG A 413 12.54 25.70 10.49
N VAL A 414 13.19 25.37 11.59
CA VAL A 414 14.54 24.78 11.60
C VAL A 414 14.47 23.46 12.35
N ASP A 415 14.85 22.38 11.67
CA ASP A 415 14.89 21.02 12.22
C ASP A 415 16.32 20.53 12.33
N GLY A 416 16.72 20.03 13.51
CA GLY A 416 18.01 19.38 13.76
C GLY A 416 17.80 17.89 14.04
N SER A 417 18.39 17.01 13.22
CA SER A 417 18.21 15.56 13.32
C SER A 417 19.49 14.82 13.64
N SER A 418 19.42 13.84 14.55
CA SER A 418 20.51 12.91 14.84
C SER A 418 20.80 11.90 13.73
N ARG A 419 19.95 11.81 12.69
CA ARG A 419 20.17 10.95 11.51
C ARG A 419 21.24 11.47 10.54
N LEU A 420 21.76 12.66 10.80
CA LEU A 420 22.76 13.33 9.98
C LEU A 420 23.97 13.73 10.83
N HIS A 421 25.13 13.82 10.17
CA HIS A 421 26.36 14.28 10.79
C HIS A 421 26.17 15.68 11.38
N ARG A 422 26.91 16.01 12.44
CA ARG A 422 26.77 17.27 13.18
C ARG A 422 26.81 18.53 12.29
N ASP A 423 27.59 18.50 11.20
CA ASP A 423 27.78 19.62 10.30
C ASP A 423 26.61 19.80 9.32
N ASN A 424 25.81 18.76 9.08
CA ASN A 424 24.69 18.73 8.13
C ASN A 424 23.33 18.47 8.79
N ARG A 425 23.28 18.39 10.14
CA ARG A 425 22.06 17.99 10.85
C ARG A 425 20.93 18.98 10.83
N TRP A 426 21.22 20.27 10.60
CA TRP A 426 20.22 21.34 10.60
C TRP A 426 19.70 21.63 9.21
N GLY A 427 18.38 21.49 9.03
CA GLY A 427 17.65 21.88 7.84
C GLY A 427 16.76 23.08 8.10
N THR A 428 16.75 24.04 7.18
CA THR A 428 15.91 25.23 7.26
C THR A 428 14.81 25.15 6.21
N PHE A 429 13.58 25.31 6.66
CA PHE A 429 12.37 25.21 5.86
C PHE A 429 11.51 26.45 6.03
N TRP A 430 10.92 26.91 4.95
CA TRP A 430 10.11 28.12 4.99
C TRP A 430 9.05 28.10 3.90
N SER A 431 8.01 28.91 4.08
CA SER A 431 7.02 29.13 3.04
C SER A 431 6.42 30.52 3.11
N VAL A 432 5.96 30.99 1.97
CA VAL A 432 5.14 32.18 1.83
C VAL A 432 3.90 31.86 1.03
N SER A 433 2.77 32.49 1.36
CA SER A 433 1.52 32.31 0.64
C SER A 433 0.73 33.60 0.61
N GLY A 434 -0.06 33.77 -0.44
CA GLY A 434 -0.99 34.87 -0.58
C GLY A 434 -2.30 34.40 -1.17
N ALA A 435 -3.40 35.02 -0.76
CA ALA A 435 -4.69 34.82 -1.39
C ALA A 435 -5.45 36.14 -1.49
N TRP A 436 -6.15 36.29 -2.61
CA TRP A 436 -7.00 37.43 -2.89
C TRP A 436 -8.42 36.94 -3.15
N ARG A 437 -9.33 37.31 -2.26
CA ARG A 437 -10.75 37.02 -2.39
C ARG A 437 -11.40 38.11 -3.25
N THR A 438 -11.19 37.95 -4.56
CA THR A 438 -11.57 38.94 -5.59
C THR A 438 -13.07 39.28 -5.57
N ILE A 439 -13.91 38.28 -5.24
CA ILE A 439 -15.37 38.47 -5.18
C ILE A 439 -15.80 39.57 -4.19
N GLU A 440 -14.97 39.87 -3.18
CA GLU A 440 -15.30 40.92 -2.19
C GLU A 440 -14.93 42.33 -2.64
N GLU A 441 -14.40 42.49 -3.86
CA GLU A 441 -14.10 43.80 -4.42
C GLU A 441 -15.36 44.51 -4.92
N GLU A 442 -15.35 45.85 -4.89
CA GLU A 442 -16.51 46.67 -5.29
C GLU A 442 -16.85 46.47 -6.76
N PHE A 443 -15.87 46.28 -7.65
CA PHE A 443 -16.09 46.05 -9.05
C PHE A 443 -16.72 44.69 -9.38
N MET A 444 -16.77 43.77 -8.42
CA MET A 444 -17.41 42.47 -8.56
C MET A 444 -18.89 42.46 -8.14
N GLN A 445 -19.38 43.54 -7.55
CA GLN A 445 -20.80 43.64 -7.12
C GLN A 445 -21.81 43.28 -8.22
N PRO A 446 -21.65 43.72 -9.49
CA PRO A 446 -22.60 43.41 -10.54
C PRO A 446 -22.72 41.92 -10.91
N VAL A 447 -21.72 41.10 -10.53
CA VAL A 447 -21.69 39.65 -10.89
C VAL A 447 -22.00 38.75 -9.68
N LYS A 448 -22.16 39.28 -8.48
CA LYS A 448 -22.38 38.49 -7.25
C LYS A 448 -23.68 37.64 -7.28
N ASP A 449 -24.66 37.99 -8.09
CA ASP A 449 -25.92 37.23 -8.20
C ASP A 449 -25.70 35.82 -8.79
N TRP A 450 -24.69 35.67 -9.61
CA TRP A 450 -24.38 34.40 -10.25
C TRP A 450 -22.97 33.85 -9.92
N LEU A 451 -21.98 34.73 -9.68
CA LEU A 451 -20.64 34.36 -9.25
C LEU A 451 -20.53 34.60 -7.73
N THR A 452 -20.65 33.56 -6.96
CA THR A 452 -20.79 33.65 -5.47
C THR A 452 -19.46 33.53 -4.72
N ASP A 453 -18.43 32.97 -5.35
CA ASP A 453 -17.04 32.98 -4.86
C ASP A 453 -16.07 33.17 -6.02
N LEU A 454 -15.00 33.93 -5.78
CA LEU A 454 -13.83 34.03 -6.66
C LEU A 454 -12.63 34.36 -5.80
N ARG A 455 -11.67 33.43 -5.76
CA ARG A 455 -10.45 33.57 -4.98
C ARG A 455 -9.25 33.06 -5.78
N ILE A 456 -8.20 33.85 -5.83
CA ILE A 456 -6.91 33.50 -6.40
C ILE A 456 -5.95 33.27 -5.24
N ARG A 457 -5.18 32.20 -5.27
CA ARG A 457 -4.19 31.88 -4.23
C ARG A 457 -2.89 31.39 -4.86
N ALA A 458 -1.79 31.69 -4.19
CA ALA A 458 -0.47 31.23 -4.58
C ALA A 458 0.35 30.92 -3.33
N SER A 459 1.16 29.88 -3.41
CA SER A 459 2.13 29.55 -2.37
C SER A 459 3.43 29.06 -2.95
N TYR A 460 4.52 29.35 -2.24
CA TYR A 460 5.84 28.83 -2.53
C TYR A 460 6.53 28.47 -1.22
N GLY A 461 7.18 27.32 -1.17
CA GLY A 461 7.86 26.91 0.05
C GLY A 461 8.82 25.75 -0.14
N VAL A 462 9.61 25.55 0.90
CA VAL A 462 10.67 24.56 0.95
C VAL A 462 10.43 23.66 2.16
N ASN A 463 10.45 22.34 1.96
CA ASN A 463 10.49 21.36 3.02
C ASN A 463 11.57 20.30 2.75
N GLY A 464 11.88 19.45 3.73
CA GLY A 464 12.95 18.48 3.61
C GLY A 464 12.53 17.07 3.95
N THR A 465 13.31 16.09 3.48
CA THR A 465 13.18 14.68 3.84
C THR A 465 14.47 14.20 4.52
N LEU A 466 14.33 13.38 5.55
CA LEU A 466 15.45 12.70 6.21
C LEU A 466 15.75 11.36 5.55
N PRO A 467 17.00 10.88 5.62
CA PRO A 467 17.30 9.47 5.33
C PRO A 467 16.40 8.54 6.15
N SER A 468 15.98 7.42 5.56
CA SER A 468 15.24 6.37 6.27
C SER A 468 16.08 5.77 7.39
N ASP A 469 17.37 5.56 7.12
CA ASP A 469 18.32 4.98 8.06
C ASP A 469 18.72 5.97 9.14
N TYR A 470 18.78 5.48 10.39
CA TYR A 470 19.16 6.32 11.54
C TYR A 470 20.65 6.63 11.57
N PHE A 471 21.46 5.79 10.94
CA PHE A 471 22.91 5.82 10.95
C PHE A 471 23.54 5.87 9.55
N GLY A 472 22.76 6.27 8.53
CA GLY A 472 23.19 6.28 7.14
C GLY A 472 24.45 7.10 6.83
N TYR A 473 24.85 8.04 7.72
CA TYR A 473 26.05 8.82 7.57
C TYR A 473 27.31 8.19 8.21
N MET A 474 27.12 7.17 9.06
CA MET A 474 28.22 6.52 9.79
C MET A 474 28.82 5.37 8.99
N GLY A 475 30.09 5.10 9.18
CA GLY A 475 30.70 3.82 8.86
C GLY A 475 30.29 2.80 9.90
N LEU A 476 29.63 1.73 9.47
CA LEU A 476 29.18 0.67 10.36
C LEU A 476 29.99 -0.59 10.16
N SER A 477 30.12 -1.35 11.23
CA SER A 477 30.72 -2.69 11.19
C SER A 477 29.73 -3.72 11.71
N SER A 478 29.76 -4.91 11.15
CA SER A 478 29.04 -6.07 11.61
C SER A 478 30.01 -7.07 12.24
N ILE A 479 29.57 -7.69 13.33
CA ILE A 479 30.25 -8.86 13.89
C ILE A 479 29.67 -10.06 13.14
N SER A 480 30.31 -10.43 12.04
CA SER A 480 29.88 -11.53 11.17
C SER A 480 31.10 -12.19 10.56
N GLY A 481 31.04 -13.51 10.47
CA GLY A 481 32.14 -14.31 10.01
C GLY A 481 33.10 -14.65 11.14
N GLY A 482 33.72 -15.79 11.02
CA GLY A 482 34.77 -16.26 11.94
C GLY A 482 36.01 -16.61 11.13
N TYR A 483 37.17 -16.29 11.68
CA TYR A 483 38.43 -16.86 11.22
C TYR A 483 38.92 -17.83 12.29
N LEU A 484 39.01 -19.11 11.95
CA LEU A 484 39.35 -20.17 12.88
C LEU A 484 38.52 -20.14 14.19
N GLU A 485 37.19 -20.08 14.05
CA GLU A 485 36.21 -20.02 15.14
C GLU A 485 36.30 -18.77 16.05
N GLN A 486 37.11 -17.77 15.67
CA GLN A 486 37.18 -16.49 16.38
C GLN A 486 36.23 -15.48 15.73
N PRO A 487 35.46 -14.67 16.50
CA PRO A 487 34.60 -13.64 15.97
C PRO A 487 35.39 -12.62 15.16
N GLY A 488 34.90 -12.35 13.94
CA GLY A 488 35.45 -11.32 13.06
C GLY A 488 34.60 -10.05 13.02
N ILE A 489 35.22 -8.89 12.83
CA ILE A 489 34.56 -7.62 12.56
C ILE A 489 34.78 -7.27 11.10
N GLN A 490 33.69 -7.04 10.36
CA GLN A 490 33.72 -6.63 8.97
C GLN A 490 32.97 -5.32 8.81
N MET A 491 33.50 -4.40 8.00
CA MET A 491 32.77 -3.18 7.62
C MET A 491 31.51 -3.56 6.84
N SER A 492 30.35 -3.07 7.29
CA SER A 492 29.05 -3.32 6.68
C SER A 492 28.49 -2.10 5.93
N GLN A 493 29.04 -0.90 6.16
CA GLN A 493 28.61 0.35 5.54
C GLN A 493 29.76 1.35 5.42
N ILE A 494 29.84 2.01 4.26
CA ILE A 494 30.78 3.12 4.02
C ILE A 494 30.25 4.38 4.71
N ALA A 495 31.13 5.11 5.40
CA ALA A 495 30.78 6.39 6.00
C ALA A 495 30.50 7.48 4.95
N ASN A 496 29.42 8.22 5.14
CA ASN A 496 29.11 9.43 4.35
C ASN A 496 28.78 10.63 5.26
N PRO A 497 29.77 11.30 5.85
CA PRO A 497 29.52 12.46 6.71
C PRO A 497 28.91 13.66 5.96
N ASN A 498 29.00 13.67 4.63
CA ASN A 498 28.42 14.70 3.77
C ASN A 498 26.92 14.49 3.49
N LEU A 499 26.35 13.42 3.99
CA LEU A 499 24.92 13.16 3.85
C LEU A 499 24.12 14.30 4.46
N LYS A 500 23.17 14.83 3.69
CA LYS A 500 22.34 15.99 4.07
C LYS A 500 20.88 15.77 3.77
N TRP A 501 20.08 16.73 4.14
CA TRP A 501 18.64 16.77 3.86
C TRP A 501 18.36 16.73 2.34
N GLU A 502 17.42 15.92 1.95
CA GLU A 502 16.72 16.05 0.69
C GLU A 502 15.83 17.28 0.74
N THR A 503 15.81 18.09 -0.30
CA THR A 503 15.12 19.39 -0.29
C THR A 503 14.04 19.43 -1.38
N ASN A 504 12.81 19.73 -0.99
CA ASN A 504 11.65 19.82 -1.88
C ASN A 504 11.23 21.30 -2.02
N TYR A 505 11.27 21.82 -3.23
CA TYR A 505 10.76 23.13 -3.62
C TYR A 505 9.38 22.97 -4.21
N ASN A 506 8.38 23.55 -3.58
CA ASN A 506 6.98 23.41 -3.97
C ASN A 506 6.39 24.77 -4.33
N MET A 507 5.73 24.87 -5.47
CA MET A 507 4.91 26.00 -5.88
C MET A 507 3.50 25.51 -6.17
N ASN A 508 2.51 26.24 -5.70
CA ASN A 508 1.09 25.97 -5.97
C ASN A 508 0.41 27.31 -6.35
N ILE A 509 -0.43 27.26 -7.40
CA ILE A 509 -1.30 28.37 -7.81
C ILE A 509 -2.70 27.78 -7.90
N GLY A 510 -3.66 28.40 -7.20
CA GLY A 510 -5.02 27.93 -7.12
C GLY A 510 -6.02 29.02 -7.50
N LEU A 511 -7.10 28.59 -8.12
CA LEU A 511 -8.28 29.38 -8.45
C LEU A 511 -9.51 28.67 -7.90
N ASP A 512 -10.21 29.33 -6.98
CA ASP A 512 -11.49 28.86 -6.46
C ASP A 512 -12.58 29.79 -6.99
N PHE A 513 -13.68 29.22 -7.50
CA PHE A 513 -14.84 29.99 -7.96
C PHE A 513 -16.13 29.23 -7.78
N GLY A 514 -17.20 29.96 -7.47
CA GLY A 514 -18.52 29.41 -7.19
C GLY A 514 -19.62 30.09 -8.01
N PHE A 515 -20.58 29.30 -8.43
CA PHE A 515 -21.74 29.78 -9.18
C PHE A 515 -23.03 29.42 -8.46
N TRP A 516 -23.93 30.43 -8.31
CA TRP A 516 -25.30 30.28 -7.78
C TRP A 516 -25.39 29.59 -6.42
N ASP A 517 -24.35 29.59 -5.61
CA ASP A 517 -24.22 28.83 -4.35
C ASP A 517 -24.43 27.31 -4.51
N ARG A 518 -24.30 26.79 -5.73
CA ARG A 518 -24.56 25.37 -6.06
C ARG A 518 -23.38 24.66 -6.66
N LEU A 519 -22.53 25.38 -7.37
CA LEU A 519 -21.46 24.79 -8.16
C LEU A 519 -20.14 25.47 -7.78
N ASN A 520 -19.26 24.76 -7.09
CA ASN A 520 -17.96 25.25 -6.67
C ASN A 520 -16.84 24.48 -7.34
N PHE A 521 -15.89 25.22 -7.90
CA PHE A 521 -14.70 24.70 -8.57
C PHE A 521 -13.46 25.12 -7.79
N THR A 522 -12.51 24.20 -7.71
CA THR A 522 -11.14 24.45 -7.28
C THR A 522 -10.21 23.90 -8.33
N ILE A 523 -9.41 24.75 -8.95
CA ILE A 523 -8.38 24.38 -9.92
C ILE A 523 -7.03 24.74 -9.32
N GLU A 524 -6.10 23.78 -9.30
CA GLU A 524 -4.75 23.98 -8.78
C GLU A 524 -3.72 23.55 -9.79
N TYR A 525 -2.71 24.36 -10.01
CA TYR A 525 -1.49 23.99 -10.72
C TYR A 525 -0.35 23.93 -9.72
N TYR A 526 0.37 22.84 -9.71
CA TYR A 526 1.53 22.68 -8.84
C TYR A 526 2.79 22.27 -9.58
N THR A 527 3.94 22.66 -9.01
CA THR A 527 5.22 22.07 -9.35
C THR A 527 5.96 21.74 -8.06
N ARG A 528 6.60 20.57 -8.05
CA ARG A 528 7.49 20.14 -6.97
C ARG A 528 8.80 19.67 -7.57
N THR A 529 9.90 20.29 -7.15
CA THR A 529 11.25 19.90 -7.52
C THR A 529 11.99 19.38 -6.28
N THR A 530 12.33 18.11 -6.28
CA THR A 530 13.12 17.45 -5.24
C THR A 530 14.58 17.49 -5.67
N LYS A 531 15.42 18.13 -4.85
CA LYS A 531 16.89 18.20 -5.04
C LYS A 531 17.59 17.41 -3.96
N ASN A 532 18.84 17.02 -4.23
CA ASN A 532 19.64 16.20 -3.32
C ASN A 532 18.91 14.90 -2.95
N LEU A 533 18.29 14.25 -3.94
CA LEU A 533 17.54 13.01 -3.74
C LEU A 533 18.44 11.94 -3.12
N LEU A 534 17.96 11.30 -2.06
CA LEU A 534 18.68 10.23 -1.37
C LEU A 534 18.54 8.93 -2.16
N MET A 535 19.65 8.43 -2.66
CA MET A 535 19.70 7.20 -3.46
C MET A 535 20.93 6.37 -3.11
N ASP A 536 20.79 5.04 -3.21
CA ASP A 536 21.91 4.11 -3.21
C ASP A 536 22.64 4.21 -4.55
N CYS A 537 23.85 4.74 -4.51
CA CYS A 537 24.69 4.91 -5.68
C CYS A 537 25.61 3.70 -5.84
N PRO A 538 25.57 2.99 -6.98
CA PRO A 538 26.51 1.90 -7.25
C PRO A 538 27.95 2.37 -7.21
N VAL A 539 28.82 1.59 -6.57
CA VAL A 539 30.28 1.85 -6.52
C VAL A 539 31.05 0.67 -7.11
N SER A 540 32.32 0.93 -7.45
CA SER A 540 33.18 -0.15 -7.94
C SER A 540 33.29 -1.27 -6.90
N MET A 541 33.15 -2.51 -7.34
CA MET A 541 33.31 -3.71 -6.47
C MET A 541 34.69 -3.79 -5.81
N THR A 542 35.68 -3.05 -6.31
CA THR A 542 37.01 -2.94 -5.67
C THR A 542 36.97 -2.25 -4.32
N THR A 543 35.90 -1.50 -3.98
CA THR A 543 35.68 -0.92 -2.68
C THR A 543 35.24 -1.94 -1.62
N GLY A 544 34.82 -3.13 -2.04
CA GLY A 544 34.21 -4.15 -1.19
C GLY A 544 32.71 -3.93 -0.94
N PHE A 545 32.08 -2.93 -1.56
CA PHE A 545 30.68 -2.60 -1.43
C PHE A 545 29.99 -2.50 -2.81
N SER A 546 28.70 -2.76 -2.85
CA SER A 546 27.91 -2.64 -4.09
C SER A 546 27.37 -1.22 -4.32
N SER A 547 27.07 -0.52 -3.23
CA SER A 547 26.52 0.84 -3.26
C SER A 547 26.73 1.55 -1.93
N TYR A 548 26.52 2.86 -1.90
CA TYR A 548 26.38 3.61 -0.68
C TYR A 548 25.41 4.79 -0.85
N LEU A 549 24.79 5.21 0.26
CA LEU A 549 23.76 6.23 0.25
C LEU A 549 24.35 7.61 0.01
N MET A 550 23.86 8.32 -1.01
CA MET A 550 24.28 9.67 -1.38
C MET A 550 23.10 10.60 -1.65
N ASN A 551 23.35 11.88 -1.58
CA ASN A 551 22.43 12.92 -2.07
C ASN A 551 22.72 13.22 -3.54
N ILE A 552 22.06 12.51 -4.43
CA ILE A 552 22.25 12.63 -5.88
C ILE A 552 20.92 12.81 -6.59
N GLY A 553 20.97 13.60 -7.66
CA GLY A 553 19.81 13.71 -8.56
C GLY A 553 18.79 14.79 -8.18
N GLU A 554 17.99 15.07 -9.17
CA GLU A 554 16.86 16.00 -9.13
C GLU A 554 15.68 15.40 -9.88
N VAL A 555 14.50 15.39 -9.24
CA VAL A 555 13.24 14.92 -9.81
C VAL A 555 12.23 16.03 -9.75
N LYS A 556 11.49 16.24 -10.85
CA LYS A 556 10.43 17.24 -10.95
C LYS A 556 9.08 16.59 -11.19
N ASN A 557 8.12 16.96 -10.37
CA ASN A 557 6.70 16.66 -10.55
C ASN A 557 5.96 17.96 -10.87
N LYS A 558 5.01 17.90 -11.80
CA LYS A 558 4.10 19.02 -12.11
C LYS A 558 2.73 18.46 -12.45
N GLY A 559 1.69 19.18 -12.08
CA GLY A 559 0.35 18.67 -12.35
C GLY A 559 -0.74 19.72 -12.19
N ILE A 560 -1.94 19.27 -12.51
CA ILE A 560 -3.18 20.02 -12.36
C ILE A 560 -4.15 19.19 -11.54
N GLU A 561 -4.78 19.81 -10.57
CA GLU A 561 -5.86 19.22 -9.79
C GLU A 561 -7.15 20.01 -10.00
N LEU A 562 -8.26 19.29 -10.16
CA LEU A 562 -9.60 19.84 -10.31
C LEU A 562 -10.52 19.21 -9.28
N THR A 563 -11.22 20.03 -8.50
CA THR A 563 -12.31 19.60 -7.63
C THR A 563 -13.57 20.37 -8.02
N ILE A 564 -14.68 19.66 -8.21
CA ILE A 564 -15.99 20.22 -8.47
C ILE A 564 -16.95 19.72 -7.40
N ASN A 565 -17.56 20.63 -6.66
CA ASN A 565 -18.63 20.33 -5.72
C ASN A 565 -19.93 20.92 -6.27
N SER A 566 -20.92 20.06 -6.50
CA SER A 566 -22.19 20.43 -7.07
C SER A 566 -23.36 20.05 -6.18
N THR A 567 -24.25 20.99 -5.91
CA THR A 567 -25.59 20.74 -5.39
C THR A 567 -26.56 20.64 -6.57
N ASN A 568 -26.72 19.43 -7.13
CA ASN A 568 -27.48 19.19 -8.34
C ASN A 568 -28.96 19.52 -8.13
N ILE A 569 -29.55 19.02 -7.05
CA ILE A 569 -30.94 19.24 -6.68
C ILE A 569 -31.01 19.50 -5.16
N LYS A 570 -31.76 20.52 -4.78
CA LYS A 570 -32.11 20.80 -3.38
C LYS A 570 -33.54 21.32 -3.32
N ILE A 571 -34.45 20.44 -2.94
CA ILE A 571 -35.86 20.73 -2.69
C ILE A 571 -36.24 20.30 -1.29
N LYS A 572 -37.46 20.58 -0.80
CA LYS A 572 -37.86 20.38 0.60
C LYS A 572 -37.46 19.02 1.19
N ASP A 573 -37.72 17.92 0.49
CA ASP A 573 -37.53 16.54 1.01
C ASP A 573 -36.41 15.79 0.28
N PHE A 574 -35.82 16.37 -0.76
CA PHE A 574 -34.79 15.70 -1.57
C PHE A 574 -33.58 16.60 -1.80
N SER A 575 -32.40 16.03 -1.60
CA SER A 575 -31.12 16.65 -1.97
C SER A 575 -30.21 15.66 -2.70
N TRP A 576 -29.53 16.14 -3.72
CA TRP A 576 -28.50 15.39 -4.45
C TRP A 576 -27.26 16.27 -4.63
N ASN A 577 -26.15 15.80 -4.06
CA ASN A 577 -24.84 16.46 -4.16
C ASN A 577 -23.86 15.53 -4.88
N THR A 578 -22.99 16.11 -5.69
CA THR A 578 -21.89 15.40 -6.37
C THR A 578 -20.58 16.11 -6.10
N THR A 579 -19.53 15.33 -5.77
CA THR A 579 -18.15 15.81 -5.73
C THR A 579 -17.36 15.03 -6.79
N PHE A 580 -16.70 15.75 -7.69
CA PHE A 580 -15.79 15.20 -8.70
C PHE A 580 -14.38 15.68 -8.40
N ASN A 581 -13.41 14.76 -8.42
CA ASN A 581 -11.99 15.05 -8.27
C ASN A 581 -11.21 14.46 -9.44
N LEU A 582 -10.26 15.23 -9.97
CA LEU A 582 -9.32 14.80 -10.98
C LEU A 582 -7.95 15.37 -10.66
N GLY A 583 -6.94 14.51 -10.66
CA GLY A 583 -5.53 14.88 -10.59
C GLY A 583 -4.79 14.37 -11.81
N HIS A 584 -4.00 15.25 -12.43
CA HIS A 584 -3.04 14.89 -13.48
C HIS A 584 -1.64 15.19 -12.99
N ASN A 585 -0.72 14.23 -13.08
CA ASN A 585 0.67 14.38 -12.67
C ASN A 585 1.64 13.95 -13.78
N SER A 586 2.70 14.71 -13.96
CA SER A 586 3.84 14.38 -14.82
C SER A 586 5.11 14.39 -13.99
N ASN A 587 5.83 13.28 -14.00
CA ASN A 587 7.07 13.07 -13.27
C ASN A 587 8.27 13.01 -14.23
N LYS A 588 9.40 13.61 -13.87
CA LYS A 588 10.62 13.60 -14.69
C LYS A 588 11.88 13.63 -13.85
N VAL A 589 12.84 12.74 -14.15
CA VAL A 589 14.23 12.85 -13.68
C VAL A 589 14.90 13.98 -14.43
N VAL A 590 15.35 15.02 -13.72
CA VAL A 590 15.96 16.22 -14.32
C VAL A 590 17.47 16.08 -14.38
N LYS A 591 18.06 15.52 -13.30
CA LYS A 591 19.52 15.38 -13.17
C LYS A 591 19.85 14.15 -12.31
N LEU A 592 20.94 13.50 -12.62
CA LEU A 592 21.66 12.53 -11.78
C LEU A 592 23.05 13.09 -11.46
N ASP A 593 23.80 12.44 -10.55
CA ASP A 593 25.09 12.96 -10.13
C ASP A 593 26.23 12.68 -11.14
N GLY A 594 27.19 13.59 -11.19
CA GLY A 594 28.34 13.48 -12.05
C GLY A 594 27.97 13.44 -13.54
N GLU A 595 28.66 12.61 -14.29
CA GLU A 595 28.42 12.36 -15.73
C GLU A 595 27.37 11.24 -15.97
N GLN A 596 26.79 10.69 -14.91
CA GLN A 596 25.81 9.62 -15.04
C GLN A 596 24.52 10.17 -15.65
N THR A 597 24.07 9.55 -16.74
CA THR A 597 22.80 9.87 -17.41
C THR A 597 21.69 8.90 -17.03
N GLN A 598 22.03 7.75 -16.44
CA GLN A 598 21.09 6.71 -16.05
C GLN A 598 21.61 5.82 -14.92
N ILE A 599 20.69 5.27 -14.13
CA ILE A 599 20.92 4.26 -13.08
C ILE A 599 19.88 3.17 -13.26
N VAL A 600 20.33 1.91 -13.39
CA VAL A 600 19.45 0.75 -13.52
C VAL A 600 19.22 0.13 -12.13
N SER A 601 17.97 -0.14 -11.79
CA SER A 601 17.57 -0.77 -10.53
C SER A 601 16.51 -1.85 -10.80
N GLY A 602 16.92 -3.11 -10.79
CA GLY A 602 16.04 -4.24 -11.10
C GLY A 602 15.43 -4.12 -12.51
N THR A 603 14.10 -4.07 -12.59
CA THR A 603 13.36 -3.92 -13.84
C THR A 603 13.06 -2.45 -14.20
N GLN A 604 13.67 -1.49 -13.51
CA GLN A 604 13.45 -0.06 -13.72
C GLN A 604 14.75 0.69 -14.01
N ILE A 605 14.63 1.84 -14.63
CA ILE A 605 15.73 2.72 -14.96
C ILE A 605 15.39 4.17 -14.56
N HIS A 606 16.29 4.80 -13.85
CA HIS A 606 16.28 6.23 -13.60
C HIS A 606 17.15 6.91 -14.66
N LYS A 607 16.52 7.43 -15.71
CA LYS A 607 17.21 8.07 -16.84
C LYS A 607 16.81 9.53 -16.91
N VAL A 608 17.79 10.41 -17.10
CA VAL A 608 17.53 11.85 -17.30
C VAL A 608 16.59 12.03 -18.48
N GLY A 609 15.54 12.81 -18.26
CA GLY A 609 14.49 13.06 -19.24
C GLY A 609 13.29 12.12 -19.17
N SER A 610 13.38 10.97 -18.49
CA SER A 610 12.30 9.99 -18.32
C SER A 610 11.59 10.13 -16.96
N SER A 611 10.45 9.44 -16.81
CA SER A 611 9.80 9.29 -15.51
C SER A 611 10.71 8.49 -14.55
N TYR A 612 10.64 8.78 -13.25
CA TYR A 612 11.48 8.16 -12.22
C TYR A 612 11.37 6.63 -12.20
N ARG A 613 10.17 6.07 -12.42
CA ARG A 613 9.91 4.63 -12.45
C ARG A 613 9.63 4.14 -13.87
N THR A 614 10.54 4.45 -14.80
CA THR A 614 10.49 3.90 -16.16
C THR A 614 10.99 2.45 -16.15
N PHE A 615 10.25 1.54 -16.76
CA PHE A 615 10.67 0.15 -16.90
C PHE A 615 11.86 0.03 -17.86
N TYR A 616 12.75 -0.94 -17.58
CA TYR A 616 13.91 -1.26 -18.38
C TYR A 616 13.88 -2.73 -18.75
N VAL A 617 13.45 -3.03 -19.96
CA VAL A 617 13.07 -4.37 -20.38
C VAL A 617 13.45 -4.61 -21.84
N GLN A 618 13.52 -5.89 -22.23
CA GLN A 618 13.59 -6.30 -23.63
C GLN A 618 12.20 -6.15 -24.26
N GLU A 619 12.14 -5.57 -25.46
CA GLU A 619 10.87 -5.29 -26.12
C GLU A 619 10.36 -6.55 -26.85
N PHE A 620 9.18 -7.00 -26.46
CA PHE A 620 8.48 -8.12 -27.07
C PHE A 620 7.84 -7.69 -28.38
N ALA A 621 8.07 -8.47 -29.45
CA ALA A 621 7.58 -8.19 -30.80
C ALA A 621 6.39 -9.07 -31.21
N GLY A 622 5.94 -9.99 -30.33
CA GLY A 622 4.84 -10.91 -30.64
C GLY A 622 5.27 -12.38 -30.56
N ILE A 623 4.44 -13.24 -31.09
CA ILE A 623 4.72 -14.68 -31.26
C ILE A 623 4.91 -14.97 -32.74
N ASN A 624 5.92 -15.76 -33.07
CA ASN A 624 6.14 -16.23 -34.43
C ASN A 624 4.95 -17.12 -34.86
N PRO A 625 4.18 -16.72 -35.92
CA PRO A 625 3.01 -17.47 -36.33
C PRO A 625 3.33 -18.90 -36.80
N GLU A 626 4.55 -19.14 -37.28
CA GLU A 626 4.95 -20.45 -37.81
C GLU A 626 5.47 -21.37 -36.70
N THR A 627 6.19 -20.82 -35.72
CA THR A 627 6.85 -21.63 -34.68
C THR A 627 6.18 -21.55 -33.31
N GLY A 628 5.36 -20.52 -33.03
CA GLY A 628 4.80 -20.25 -31.71
C GLY A 628 5.85 -19.80 -30.69
N ASN A 629 7.07 -19.49 -31.10
CA ASN A 629 8.11 -18.97 -30.21
C ASN A 629 7.97 -17.46 -30.01
N PRO A 630 8.40 -16.92 -28.87
CA PRO A 630 8.39 -15.48 -28.64
C PRO A 630 9.39 -14.75 -29.53
N LEU A 631 8.99 -13.60 -30.01
CA LEU A 631 9.79 -12.69 -30.83
C LEU A 631 10.14 -11.44 -30.03
N PHE A 632 11.32 -10.89 -30.25
CA PHE A 632 11.84 -9.69 -29.63
C PHE A 632 12.40 -8.76 -30.69
N TYR A 633 12.34 -7.43 -30.44
CA TYR A 633 13.13 -6.47 -31.21
C TYR A 633 14.55 -6.45 -30.70
N THR A 634 15.53 -6.41 -31.62
CA THR A 634 16.97 -6.32 -31.26
C THR A 634 17.28 -5.02 -30.53
N ASN A 635 16.68 -3.91 -30.96
CA ASN A 635 16.87 -2.59 -30.39
C ASN A 635 18.35 -2.16 -30.29
N GLU A 636 19.18 -2.63 -31.22
CA GLU A 636 20.52 -2.08 -31.41
C GLU A 636 20.40 -0.62 -31.86
N LEU A 637 21.39 0.20 -31.56
CA LEU A 637 21.41 1.60 -31.97
C LEU A 637 22.07 1.75 -33.33
N ASP A 638 21.43 2.50 -34.23
CA ASP A 638 22.05 2.96 -35.49
C ASP A 638 23.09 4.08 -35.26
N GLU A 639 23.75 4.52 -36.31
CA GLU A 639 24.75 5.60 -36.22
C GLU A 639 24.18 6.94 -35.74
N ASN A 640 22.86 7.12 -35.83
CA ASN A 640 22.10 8.29 -35.37
C ASN A 640 21.54 8.16 -33.95
N GLY A 641 21.73 6.99 -33.32
CA GLY A 641 21.23 6.68 -31.98
C GLY A 641 19.76 6.27 -31.94
N ASN A 642 19.15 5.86 -33.07
CA ASN A 642 17.79 5.32 -33.11
C ASN A 642 17.81 3.80 -32.93
N TYR A 643 16.75 3.24 -32.36
CA TYR A 643 16.59 1.81 -32.18
C TYR A 643 16.26 1.09 -33.50
N ILE A 644 17.08 0.11 -33.87
CA ILE A 644 16.82 -0.80 -34.99
C ILE A 644 15.78 -1.83 -34.56
N LYS A 645 14.70 -1.96 -35.33
CA LYS A 645 13.56 -2.85 -35.02
C LYS A 645 13.63 -4.17 -35.78
N GLU A 646 14.79 -4.77 -35.85
CA GLU A 646 14.92 -6.14 -36.36
C GLU A 646 14.32 -7.15 -35.38
N ILE A 647 13.73 -8.22 -35.89
CA ILE A 647 13.08 -9.24 -35.09
C ILE A 647 13.98 -10.47 -34.91
N THR A 648 14.03 -10.97 -33.67
CA THR A 648 14.80 -12.16 -33.32
C THR A 648 14.00 -13.07 -32.37
N GLU A 649 14.11 -14.39 -32.50
CA GLU A 649 13.62 -15.34 -31.50
C GLU A 649 14.60 -15.52 -30.31
N ASN A 650 15.86 -15.09 -30.47
CA ASN A 650 16.85 -15.20 -29.41
C ASN A 650 16.86 -13.95 -28.52
N SER A 651 16.30 -14.04 -27.35
CA SER A 651 16.24 -12.92 -26.39
C SER A 651 17.61 -12.36 -26.00
N LYS A 652 18.71 -13.11 -26.16
CA LYS A 652 20.07 -12.63 -25.89
C LYS A 652 20.53 -11.55 -26.87
N ASN A 653 19.92 -11.50 -28.05
CA ASN A 653 20.24 -10.50 -29.07
C ASN A 653 19.39 -9.21 -28.87
N ALA A 654 18.37 -9.24 -28.01
CA ALA A 654 17.50 -8.11 -27.73
C ALA A 654 18.11 -7.23 -26.64
N GLN A 655 18.30 -5.95 -26.93
CA GLN A 655 18.77 -4.98 -25.96
C GLN A 655 17.65 -4.55 -25.02
N PHE A 656 18.03 -4.20 -23.78
CA PHE A 656 17.11 -3.56 -22.84
C PHE A 656 16.90 -2.10 -23.21
N ILE A 657 15.66 -1.64 -23.18
CA ILE A 657 15.29 -0.25 -23.48
C ILE A 657 14.39 0.34 -22.39
N PRO A 658 14.41 1.66 -22.19
CA PRO A 658 13.36 2.34 -21.44
C PRO A 658 12.00 2.14 -22.13
N TYR A 659 11.00 1.71 -21.36
CA TYR A 659 9.66 1.41 -21.89
C TYR A 659 8.62 2.28 -21.18
N LYS A 660 7.43 1.78 -20.91
CA LYS A 660 6.38 2.47 -20.13
C LYS A 660 6.86 2.84 -18.72
N HIS A 661 6.08 3.62 -17.99
CA HIS A 661 6.37 4.01 -16.60
C HIS A 661 5.28 3.55 -15.65
N ALA A 662 5.65 3.40 -14.39
CA ALA A 662 4.75 2.89 -13.35
C ALA A 662 3.78 3.96 -12.83
N GLU A 663 4.17 5.23 -12.86
CA GLU A 663 3.38 6.31 -12.29
C GLU A 663 2.11 6.57 -13.10
N PRO A 664 0.91 6.54 -12.48
CA PRO A 664 -0.32 6.92 -13.17
C PRO A 664 -0.29 8.41 -13.53
N THR A 665 -0.82 8.74 -14.70
CA THR A 665 -0.90 10.12 -15.17
C THR A 665 -2.16 10.83 -14.72
N VAL A 666 -3.26 10.10 -14.55
CA VAL A 666 -4.56 10.62 -14.11
C VAL A 666 -5.13 9.75 -13.02
N ASN A 667 -5.64 10.36 -11.96
CA ASN A 667 -6.40 9.68 -10.92
C ASN A 667 -7.51 10.60 -10.36
N GLY A 668 -8.51 9.98 -9.75
CA GLY A 668 -9.59 10.76 -9.15
C GLY A 668 -10.73 9.92 -8.61
N GLY A 669 -11.86 10.64 -8.37
CA GLY A 669 -13.06 9.99 -7.88
C GLY A 669 -14.32 10.82 -8.12
N ILE A 670 -15.45 10.16 -8.06
CA ILE A 670 -16.80 10.73 -8.18
C ILE A 670 -17.61 10.25 -7.01
N SER A 671 -17.96 11.16 -6.11
CA SER A 671 -18.81 10.89 -4.95
C SER A 671 -20.19 11.49 -5.17
N ASN A 672 -21.23 10.73 -4.87
CA ASN A 672 -22.62 11.19 -4.89
C ASN A 672 -23.28 10.92 -3.55
N SER A 673 -24.06 11.88 -3.09
CA SER A 673 -24.89 11.80 -1.88
C SER A 673 -26.30 12.23 -2.22
N LEU A 674 -27.25 11.30 -2.07
CA LEU A 674 -28.68 11.51 -2.28
C LEU A 674 -29.38 11.33 -0.93
N ARG A 675 -30.28 12.22 -0.60
CA ARG A 675 -31.12 12.11 0.57
C ARG A 675 -32.59 12.40 0.21
N TYR A 676 -33.47 11.50 0.61
CA TYR A 676 -34.90 11.68 0.48
C TYR A 676 -35.59 11.39 1.80
N LYS A 677 -36.09 12.44 2.48
CA LYS A 677 -36.69 12.33 3.81
C LYS A 677 -35.77 11.57 4.78
N TRP A 678 -36.12 10.34 5.10
CA TRP A 678 -35.43 9.45 6.04
C TRP A 678 -34.50 8.42 5.38
N LEU A 679 -34.39 8.46 4.06
CA LEU A 679 -33.50 7.62 3.25
C LEU A 679 -32.26 8.38 2.82
N ASP A 680 -31.11 7.73 2.85
CA ASP A 680 -29.87 8.23 2.26
C ASP A 680 -29.19 7.16 1.39
N LEU A 681 -28.64 7.61 0.25
CA LEU A 681 -27.81 6.79 -0.63
C LEU A 681 -26.52 7.57 -0.92
N ASN A 682 -25.38 6.94 -0.62
CA ASN A 682 -24.07 7.50 -0.91
C ASN A 682 -23.29 6.50 -1.73
N PHE A 683 -22.59 6.95 -2.78
CA PHE A 683 -21.68 6.09 -3.52
C PHE A 683 -20.47 6.86 -4.04
N LEU A 684 -19.35 6.14 -4.12
CA LEU A 684 -18.06 6.65 -4.54
C LEU A 684 -17.49 5.75 -5.62
N PHE A 685 -17.16 6.33 -6.75
CA PHE A 685 -16.27 5.73 -7.75
C PHE A 685 -14.86 6.28 -7.60
N SER A 686 -13.86 5.42 -7.75
CA SER A 686 -12.45 5.79 -7.92
C SER A 686 -11.94 5.33 -9.28
N TYR A 687 -11.00 6.08 -9.83
CA TYR A 687 -10.38 5.74 -11.11
C TYR A 687 -8.92 6.15 -11.17
N GLN A 688 -8.17 5.43 -12.01
CA GLN A 688 -6.77 5.70 -12.31
C GLN A 688 -6.48 5.31 -13.76
N PHE A 689 -5.67 6.12 -14.45
CA PHE A 689 -5.29 5.89 -15.85
C PHE A 689 -3.83 6.26 -16.12
N GLY A 690 -3.22 5.56 -17.09
CA GLY A 690 -1.90 5.86 -17.64
C GLY A 690 -0.73 5.36 -16.83
N GLY A 691 -0.97 4.52 -15.82
CA GLY A 691 0.05 3.78 -15.10
C GLY A 691 0.24 2.37 -15.64
N TYR A 692 1.43 1.80 -15.38
CA TYR A 692 1.74 0.43 -15.76
C TYR A 692 2.38 -0.33 -14.61
N SER A 693 2.31 -1.65 -14.64
CA SER A 693 3.01 -2.51 -13.69
C SER A 693 3.68 -3.68 -14.40
N TYR A 694 4.83 -4.08 -13.85
CA TYR A 694 5.53 -5.30 -14.26
C TYR A 694 4.99 -6.48 -13.44
N ASP A 695 4.43 -7.49 -14.12
CA ASP A 695 3.93 -8.71 -13.49
C ASP A 695 5.08 -9.66 -13.16
N THR A 696 5.61 -9.55 -11.94
CA THR A 696 6.67 -10.44 -11.46
C THR A 696 6.20 -11.88 -11.26
N TRP A 697 4.89 -12.07 -11.06
CA TRP A 697 4.30 -13.40 -10.93
C TRP A 697 4.29 -14.15 -12.26
N ALA A 698 4.03 -13.45 -13.36
CA ALA A 698 4.03 -14.05 -14.70
C ALA A 698 5.34 -14.76 -15.02
N GLN A 699 6.48 -14.33 -14.42
CA GLN A 699 7.74 -15.07 -14.56
C GLN A 699 7.69 -16.52 -14.04
N LYS A 700 6.77 -16.82 -13.14
CA LYS A 700 6.61 -18.15 -12.54
C LYS A 700 5.54 -18.99 -13.23
N THR A 701 4.56 -18.33 -13.85
CA THR A 701 3.40 -18.99 -14.45
C THR A 701 3.43 -19.03 -15.99
N GLU A 702 4.12 -18.08 -16.63
CA GLU A 702 4.36 -18.08 -18.09
C GLU A 702 5.60 -18.90 -18.42
N HIS A 703 5.47 -20.21 -18.39
CA HIS A 703 6.60 -21.13 -18.60
C HIS A 703 6.53 -21.89 -19.93
N GLY A 704 5.45 -21.74 -20.73
CA GLY A 704 5.31 -22.38 -22.04
C GLY A 704 5.55 -23.90 -22.06
N GLY A 705 5.36 -24.58 -20.91
CA GLY A 705 5.63 -25.99 -20.71
C GLY A 705 7.03 -26.32 -20.19
N TYR A 706 7.89 -25.33 -19.89
CA TYR A 706 9.17 -25.58 -19.22
C TYR A 706 8.97 -26.21 -17.82
N ASP A 707 8.02 -25.71 -17.04
CA ASP A 707 7.58 -26.31 -15.78
C ASP A 707 6.22 -26.99 -15.95
N SER A 708 6.22 -28.15 -16.55
CA SER A 708 5.00 -28.89 -16.89
C SER A 708 4.23 -29.41 -15.68
N TYR A 709 4.82 -29.36 -14.51
CA TYR A 709 4.19 -29.74 -13.24
C TYR A 709 3.45 -28.59 -12.55
N ALA A 710 3.60 -27.35 -13.03
CA ALA A 710 2.91 -26.19 -12.45
C ALA A 710 1.48 -26.06 -12.95
N ASN A 711 0.71 -25.19 -12.28
CA ASN A 711 -0.59 -24.75 -12.76
C ASN A 711 -0.44 -23.93 -14.05
N ILE A 712 -1.48 -23.98 -14.88
CA ILE A 712 -1.55 -23.27 -16.16
C ILE A 712 -2.59 -22.16 -16.02
N PRO A 713 -2.23 -20.88 -16.24
CA PRO A 713 -3.21 -19.79 -16.23
C PRO A 713 -4.27 -19.95 -17.31
N THR A 714 -5.50 -19.53 -17.03
CA THR A 714 -6.63 -19.70 -17.99
C THR A 714 -6.42 -18.94 -19.31
N TYR A 715 -5.67 -17.84 -19.32
CA TYR A 715 -5.38 -17.10 -20.56
C TYR A 715 -4.49 -17.89 -21.56
N TYR A 716 -3.84 -18.99 -21.14
CA TYR A 716 -3.17 -19.90 -22.08
C TYR A 716 -4.12 -20.62 -23.04
N ARG A 717 -5.44 -20.55 -22.84
CA ARG A 717 -6.45 -20.99 -23.83
C ARG A 717 -6.21 -20.36 -25.20
N ASP A 718 -5.72 -19.11 -25.20
CA ASP A 718 -5.43 -18.31 -26.40
C ASP A 718 -3.96 -18.48 -26.88
N SER A 719 -3.23 -19.47 -26.37
CA SER A 719 -1.87 -19.73 -26.82
C SER A 719 -1.81 -20.24 -28.26
N TRP A 720 -0.67 -20.07 -28.90
CA TRP A 720 -0.39 -20.61 -30.21
C TRP A 720 -0.55 -22.15 -30.22
N LYS A 721 -1.25 -22.71 -31.21
CA LYS A 721 -1.58 -24.14 -31.36
C LYS A 721 -1.07 -24.74 -32.67
N LYS A 722 -1.07 -23.96 -33.75
CA LYS A 722 -0.69 -24.42 -35.10
C LYS A 722 -0.11 -23.29 -35.94
N PRO A 723 0.70 -23.60 -37.00
CA PRO A 723 1.16 -22.61 -37.95
C PRO A 723 0.04 -21.73 -38.50
N GLY A 724 0.27 -20.42 -38.54
CA GLY A 724 -0.68 -19.39 -38.94
C GLY A 724 -1.49 -18.77 -37.80
N ASP A 725 -1.46 -19.29 -36.58
CA ASP A 725 -2.16 -18.71 -35.44
C ASP A 725 -1.60 -17.33 -35.05
N GLN A 726 -2.49 -16.35 -34.90
CA GLN A 726 -2.18 -14.98 -34.48
C GLN A 726 -2.50 -14.83 -32.98
N THR A 727 -1.49 -14.81 -32.15
CA THR A 727 -1.63 -14.72 -30.69
C THR A 727 -0.44 -14.02 -30.07
N ASN A 728 -0.61 -13.54 -28.82
CA ASN A 728 0.46 -12.99 -28.00
C ASN A 728 0.96 -13.98 -26.94
N ILE A 729 0.49 -15.24 -26.97
CA ILE A 729 0.84 -16.25 -25.97
C ILE A 729 1.58 -17.39 -26.66
N GLU A 730 2.78 -17.69 -26.17
CA GLU A 730 3.67 -18.70 -26.73
C GLU A 730 3.05 -20.09 -26.77
N VAL A 731 3.59 -20.91 -27.63
CA VAL A 731 3.26 -22.33 -27.69
C VAL A 731 3.55 -23.02 -26.36
N TYR A 732 2.62 -23.86 -25.91
CA TYR A 732 2.81 -24.71 -24.73
C TYR A 732 3.26 -26.11 -25.14
N MET A 733 4.45 -26.49 -24.71
CA MET A 733 5.02 -27.81 -24.97
C MET A 733 5.72 -28.34 -23.72
N PRO A 734 5.20 -29.40 -23.08
CA PRO A 734 5.87 -30.05 -21.95
C PRO A 734 7.29 -30.48 -22.30
N GLY A 735 8.28 -30.11 -21.45
CA GLY A 735 9.68 -30.36 -21.68
C GLY A 735 10.41 -29.33 -22.56
N LYS A 736 9.78 -28.22 -22.92
CA LYS A 736 10.41 -27.11 -23.65
C LYS A 736 11.61 -26.56 -22.88
N SER A 737 12.67 -26.21 -23.59
CA SER A 737 13.86 -25.59 -23.00
C SER A 737 13.56 -24.21 -22.47
N SER A 738 14.16 -23.82 -21.32
CA SER A 738 14.04 -22.46 -20.75
C SER A 738 14.61 -21.37 -21.66
N SER A 739 15.48 -21.72 -22.62
CA SER A 739 16.10 -20.76 -23.55
C SER A 739 15.14 -20.24 -24.62
N VAL A 740 14.07 -20.99 -24.92
CA VAL A 740 13.04 -20.61 -25.91
C VAL A 740 11.66 -20.40 -25.25
N SER A 741 11.61 -20.29 -23.94
CA SER A 741 10.41 -20.02 -23.15
C SER A 741 10.48 -18.59 -22.61
N MET A 742 9.33 -17.95 -22.43
CA MET A 742 9.21 -16.66 -21.74
C MET A 742 9.65 -16.71 -20.26
N HIS A 743 9.82 -17.93 -19.72
CA HIS A 743 10.32 -18.13 -18.37
C HIS A 743 11.66 -17.42 -18.15
N LYS A 744 11.75 -16.58 -17.11
CA LYS A 744 12.92 -15.75 -16.75
C LYS A 744 13.29 -14.61 -17.69
N ILE A 745 12.60 -14.41 -18.81
CA ILE A 745 12.89 -13.27 -19.69
C ILE A 745 12.21 -12.01 -19.11
N THR A 746 12.99 -10.95 -18.93
CA THR A 746 12.49 -9.64 -18.50
C THR A 746 12.04 -8.85 -19.73
N SER A 747 10.77 -8.91 -20.07
CA SER A 747 10.27 -8.29 -21.31
C SER A 747 9.03 -7.42 -21.11
N SER A 748 8.78 -6.56 -22.10
CA SER A 748 7.62 -5.66 -22.13
C SER A 748 6.28 -6.40 -22.17
N ARG A 749 6.24 -7.69 -22.52
CA ARG A 749 5.04 -8.52 -22.46
C ARG A 749 4.42 -8.57 -21.06
N ARG A 750 5.25 -8.45 -20.01
CA ARG A 750 4.81 -8.48 -18.60
C ARG A 750 4.46 -7.11 -18.04
N ILE A 751 4.46 -6.09 -18.89
CA ILE A 751 4.07 -4.74 -18.50
C ILE A 751 2.63 -4.53 -18.92
N HIS A 752 1.74 -4.46 -17.92
CA HIS A 752 0.30 -4.30 -18.12
C HIS A 752 -0.18 -2.96 -17.59
N SER A 753 -1.24 -2.41 -18.20
CA SER A 753 -1.90 -1.20 -17.72
C SER A 753 -2.49 -1.44 -16.33
N THR A 754 -2.38 -0.44 -15.47
CA THR A 754 -3.07 -0.39 -14.17
C THR A 754 -4.32 0.49 -14.20
N ASP A 755 -4.85 0.75 -15.40
CA ASP A 755 -6.06 1.54 -15.56
C ASP A 755 -7.26 0.82 -14.97
N TYR A 756 -8.05 1.55 -14.17
CA TYR A 756 -9.28 1.01 -13.60
C TYR A 756 -10.33 2.08 -13.34
N PHE A 757 -11.59 1.63 -13.27
CA PHE A 757 -12.74 2.36 -12.76
C PHE A 757 -13.50 1.46 -11.78
N ARG A 758 -13.68 1.90 -10.52
CA ARG A 758 -14.18 1.04 -9.43
C ARG A 758 -15.28 1.71 -8.64
N LEU A 759 -16.38 0.98 -8.39
CA LEU A 759 -17.35 1.33 -7.35
C LEU A 759 -16.72 1.04 -5.97
N LYS A 760 -16.06 2.06 -5.42
CA LYS A 760 -15.25 1.96 -4.20
C LYS A 760 -16.09 1.78 -2.96
N ASN A 761 -17.23 2.46 -2.90
CA ASN A 761 -18.19 2.32 -1.80
C ASN A 761 -19.59 2.68 -2.28
N ILE A 762 -20.58 1.97 -1.75
CA ILE A 762 -21.99 2.32 -1.83
C ILE A 762 -22.62 2.05 -0.46
N THR A 763 -23.39 3.01 0.05
CA THR A 763 -24.11 2.90 1.33
C THR A 763 -25.53 3.37 1.18
N PHE A 764 -26.49 2.55 1.54
CA PHE A 764 -27.90 2.88 1.65
C PHE A 764 -28.30 2.89 3.12
N GLY A 765 -28.89 3.96 3.58
CA GLY A 765 -29.29 4.17 4.96
C GLY A 765 -30.75 4.51 5.12
N ILE A 766 -31.33 4.05 6.24
CA ILE A 766 -32.69 4.30 6.68
C ILE A 766 -32.61 4.87 8.10
N THR A 767 -32.94 6.14 8.26
CA THR A 767 -32.99 6.81 9.57
C THR A 767 -34.44 6.92 10.02
N LEU A 768 -34.83 6.26 11.12
CA LEU A 768 -36.22 6.29 11.57
C LEU A 768 -36.67 7.71 11.91
N PRO A 769 -37.93 8.08 11.59
CA PRO A 769 -38.48 9.37 11.98
C PRO A 769 -38.42 9.59 13.49
N LYS A 770 -38.05 10.78 13.92
CA LYS A 770 -37.96 11.13 15.36
C LYS A 770 -39.28 10.94 16.11
N GLU A 771 -40.40 11.09 15.43
CA GLU A 771 -41.75 10.87 16.02
C GLU A 771 -41.92 9.43 16.52
N TRP A 772 -41.25 8.46 15.91
CA TRP A 772 -41.30 7.05 16.31
C TRP A 772 -40.32 6.76 17.46
N THR A 773 -39.10 7.25 17.32
CA THR A 773 -37.98 6.96 18.25
C THR A 773 -38.18 7.70 19.59
N ASN A 774 -38.73 8.89 19.58
CA ASN A 774 -39.03 9.65 20.82
C ASN A 774 -40.06 8.95 21.72
N LYS A 775 -40.97 8.10 21.16
CA LYS A 775 -41.93 7.35 21.97
C LYS A 775 -41.27 6.32 22.90
N ILE A 776 -40.05 5.91 22.57
CA ILE A 776 -39.25 4.94 23.33
C ILE A 776 -38.02 5.58 23.96
N ASN A 777 -37.98 6.93 24.05
CA ASN A 777 -36.87 7.72 24.58
C ASN A 777 -35.53 7.49 23.87
N ILE A 778 -35.56 7.16 22.58
CA ILE A 778 -34.37 7.02 21.73
C ILE A 778 -34.28 8.24 20.81
N GLY A 779 -33.13 8.88 20.75
CA GLY A 779 -32.93 10.09 19.95
C GLY A 779 -32.90 9.80 18.44
N ASN A 780 -32.21 8.76 18.01
CA ASN A 780 -32.07 8.41 16.60
C ASN A 780 -31.73 6.91 16.42
N VAL A 781 -32.38 6.26 15.47
CA VAL A 781 -32.06 4.88 15.03
C VAL A 781 -31.83 4.87 13.55
N ARG A 782 -30.66 4.39 13.11
CA ARG A 782 -30.32 4.25 11.70
C ARG A 782 -29.87 2.83 11.38
N PHE A 783 -30.54 2.22 10.41
CA PHE A 783 -30.10 0.99 9.73
C PHE A 783 -29.37 1.35 8.45
N TYR A 784 -28.35 0.60 8.09
CA TYR A 784 -27.69 0.78 6.80
C TYR A 784 -27.13 -0.53 6.25
N ALA A 785 -27.04 -0.57 4.92
CA ALA A 785 -26.30 -1.55 4.17
C ALA A 785 -25.19 -0.84 3.41
N SER A 786 -23.97 -1.34 3.48
CA SER A 786 -22.79 -0.79 2.80
C SER A 786 -22.06 -1.87 2.05
N ALA A 787 -21.54 -1.55 0.89
CA ALA A 787 -20.64 -2.44 0.15
C ALA A 787 -19.42 -1.67 -0.32
N SER A 788 -18.24 -2.29 -0.24
CA SER A 788 -16.97 -1.74 -0.73
C SER A 788 -16.42 -2.63 -1.85
N ASN A 789 -15.81 -1.99 -2.86
CA ASN A 789 -15.20 -2.64 -4.03
C ASN A 789 -16.17 -3.61 -4.74
N LEU A 790 -17.45 -3.24 -4.85
CA LEU A 790 -18.51 -4.11 -5.34
C LEU A 790 -18.36 -4.44 -6.83
N TRP A 791 -17.84 -3.51 -7.60
CA TRP A 791 -17.62 -3.64 -9.03
C TRP A 791 -16.35 -2.91 -9.46
N THR A 792 -15.60 -3.53 -10.37
CA THR A 792 -14.36 -2.98 -10.93
C THR A 792 -14.28 -3.31 -12.42
N TRP A 793 -14.02 -2.31 -13.22
CA TRP A 793 -13.46 -2.46 -14.54
C TRP A 793 -11.95 -2.20 -14.47
N ALA A 794 -11.15 -3.07 -15.05
CA ALA A 794 -9.71 -2.95 -15.17
C ALA A 794 -9.27 -3.25 -16.60
N ALA A 795 -8.27 -2.52 -17.09
CA ALA A 795 -7.72 -2.76 -18.44
C ALA A 795 -6.96 -4.09 -18.52
N TYR A 796 -6.47 -4.58 -17.39
CA TYR A 796 -5.90 -5.90 -17.22
C TYR A 796 -6.50 -6.53 -15.96
N ASP A 797 -7.20 -7.65 -16.10
CA ASP A 797 -8.06 -8.24 -15.08
C ASP A 797 -7.46 -9.47 -14.38
N ASN A 798 -6.25 -9.88 -14.72
CA ASN A 798 -5.59 -11.05 -14.12
C ASN A 798 -5.17 -10.82 -12.66
N TYR A 799 -5.04 -9.56 -12.22
CA TYR A 799 -4.82 -9.15 -10.83
C TYR A 799 -5.42 -7.76 -10.58
N ASP A 800 -5.65 -7.47 -9.31
CA ASP A 800 -6.23 -6.17 -8.92
C ASP A 800 -5.22 -5.03 -9.13
N PRO A 801 -5.54 -3.98 -9.92
CA PRO A 801 -4.62 -2.87 -10.19
C PRO A 801 -4.26 -2.05 -8.94
N GLU A 802 -5.06 -2.09 -7.87
CA GLU A 802 -4.70 -1.47 -6.59
C GLU A 802 -3.73 -2.33 -5.74
N ALA A 803 -3.49 -3.60 -6.11
CA ALA A 803 -2.51 -4.49 -5.47
C ALA A 803 -1.10 -4.34 -6.04
N VAL A 804 -0.80 -3.23 -6.69
CA VAL A 804 0.50 -2.91 -7.29
C VAL A 804 1.30 -2.00 -6.37
N SER A 805 2.55 -2.35 -6.12
CA SER A 805 3.47 -1.53 -5.33
C SER A 805 4.71 -1.19 -6.13
N ALA A 806 5.08 0.10 -6.16
CA ALA A 806 6.29 0.59 -6.84
C ALA A 806 6.42 0.15 -8.31
N GLY A 807 5.28 -0.05 -9.01
CA GLY A 807 5.24 -0.53 -10.39
C GLY A 807 5.39 -2.05 -10.53
N SER A 808 5.35 -2.81 -9.45
CA SER A 808 5.42 -4.26 -9.48
C SER A 808 4.13 -4.89 -8.94
N ALA A 809 3.53 -5.80 -9.71
CA ALA A 809 2.46 -6.66 -9.25
C ALA A 809 3.07 -7.86 -8.53
N THR A 810 3.07 -7.80 -7.20
CA THR A 810 3.61 -8.82 -6.31
C THR A 810 2.50 -9.71 -5.75
N GLN A 811 2.89 -10.71 -4.95
CA GLN A 811 1.97 -11.63 -4.25
C GLN A 811 1.49 -11.04 -2.93
N THR A 812 0.74 -9.95 -3.01
CA THR A 812 0.06 -9.38 -1.85
C THR A 812 -1.40 -9.80 -1.85
N THR A 813 -2.01 -9.81 -0.67
CA THR A 813 -3.46 -9.98 -0.55
C THR A 813 -4.19 -8.92 -1.38
N PRO A 814 -5.04 -9.30 -2.34
CA PRO A 814 -5.76 -8.33 -3.14
C PRO A 814 -6.83 -7.60 -2.30
N PRO A 815 -7.27 -6.40 -2.70
CA PRO A 815 -8.43 -5.74 -2.11
C PRO A 815 -9.64 -6.64 -2.07
N LEU A 816 -10.41 -6.54 -0.98
CA LEU A 816 -11.59 -7.35 -0.77
C LEU A 816 -12.86 -6.59 -1.11
N LYS A 817 -13.83 -7.30 -1.67
CA LYS A 817 -15.22 -6.89 -1.70
C LYS A 817 -15.83 -7.17 -0.34
N THR A 818 -16.45 -6.17 0.25
CA THR A 818 -17.05 -6.26 1.57
C THR A 818 -18.52 -5.84 1.50
N VAL A 819 -19.41 -6.62 2.10
CA VAL A 819 -20.83 -6.25 2.29
C VAL A 819 -21.11 -6.23 3.79
N THR A 820 -21.63 -5.10 4.28
CA THR A 820 -21.84 -4.84 5.70
C THR A 820 -23.27 -4.37 5.95
N PHE A 821 -23.91 -4.90 6.96
CA PHE A 821 -25.17 -4.39 7.53
C PHE A 821 -24.88 -3.79 8.89
N GLY A 822 -25.45 -2.65 9.19
CA GLY A 822 -25.18 -1.96 10.43
C GLY A 822 -26.40 -1.29 11.04
N LEU A 823 -26.33 -1.15 12.35
CA LEU A 823 -27.29 -0.48 13.22
C LEU A 823 -26.56 0.58 14.04
N ASN A 824 -27.10 1.79 14.07
CA ASN A 824 -26.63 2.86 14.91
C ASN A 824 -27.79 3.44 15.73
N ILE A 825 -27.64 3.51 17.05
CA ILE A 825 -28.64 4.00 18.02
C ILE A 825 -28.01 5.14 18.83
N ASN A 826 -28.64 6.29 18.86
CA ASN A 826 -28.22 7.42 19.69
C ASN A 826 -29.33 7.75 20.71
N PHE A 827 -28.93 7.90 21.98
CA PHE A 827 -29.81 8.23 23.10
C PHE A 827 -29.64 9.68 23.51
#